data_96bd2e349fcda2be81d6a903a88a9b10
#
_entry.id   96bd2e349fcda2be81d6a903a88a9b10
#
_cell.length_a   1.000
_cell.length_b   1.000
_cell.length_c   1.000
_cell.angle_alpha   90.00
_cell.angle_beta   90.00
_cell.angle_gamma   90.00
#
_symmetry.space_group_name_H-M   'P 1'
#
loop_
_entity.id
_entity.type
_entity.pdbx_description
1 polymer ?
#
loop_
_entity_poly.entity_id
_entity_poly.type
_entity_poly.pdbx_seq_one_letter_code
_entity_poly.pdbx_strand_id
1 'polypeptide(L)'
;MESLPSRLAFLRMRLSERWRETRPAVRVLVLGIPALAILLAVAWSRCLFMGCPDVHRLASYQPGGASVLLDRNGKAFADLAPIEGELIRLPTLPKHVPEAFIAVEDQRFRDHDAIDLRRVLGAVWNNVRAGGVQEGSSTLTMQLARNVFPEDLPGQERTLGRKILEVRVAQEIEDAFSKDEILEMYLNHIYFGNGARGIEAAARHYFGRGAKELTLPQAALLAAMPKAPSHYDPRRHPKEARERRDLVLSLMAEQKRITADEAEAARKAPLGAVPKPRAEKPDAPFAAYFVEEVRRELEDRLGDDFYAHKLRVHTTLDGTAQRAAEEELERQLRAIEGGALGSYAGPRYTPALQVADDGETPYLQGAVVALDASTGDVLAWVGGRDFLHSRFDRVKSARRQAGSAFKPFVYAAAVASGRMLNQKVLDQPLEVSLGGHRSWKPKNFDGAFDGEITLRDALVRSKNVPTVRLAQDVGTRRIAEFAQEAGIDPPISEQPSMALGTVAVSPVELAAAYTAFASLGDGVRPRFVVRVDAEDGRVLWQADEPERRHVLDAAVAYVITDALEDVLTRGTGTAVRESGFRAPAAGKTGTTNDGADTWFVGYTPEVVAAVWMGFDRQRPIMAKATGGRLAAPVWARLMTRLYAGRKPPSPWPMPAGVVEGMVDPQTGLLLASGCAPWSGVAYKELFVHGAVPVTVCPSQGPIMTAEMLPLPPLPDYEEGMETGVPLEDVPKTTPPGGEPVRLGDGTTATEPMRSYTPSSPIPAPSAPPSAAAPSPAAVAPVPASRPSAPPADEPAPEPTREPVREGTAREAASPDPAPSPTPSPGLRP
;
A
#
# COMPACT_ATOMS: atom_id res chain seq x y z
N MET A 1 -6.36 -39.68 -68.40
CA MET A 1 -6.72 -38.79 -67.26
C MET A 1 -5.81 -39.14 -66.10
N GLU A 2 -4.74 -38.42 -65.95
CA GLU A 2 -3.82 -38.58 -64.80
C GLU A 2 -4.54 -38.04 -63.56
N SER A 3 -4.54 -38.82 -62.51
CA SER A 3 -5.26 -38.50 -61.25
C SER A 3 -4.62 -37.34 -60.53
N LEU A 4 -5.42 -36.46 -59.96
CA LEU A 4 -5.02 -35.29 -59.18
C LEU A 4 -3.86 -35.54 -58.15
N PRO A 5 -3.78 -36.76 -57.51
CA PRO A 5 -2.74 -37.10 -56.57
C PRO A 5 -1.34 -37.21 -57.20
N SER A 6 -1.23 -37.63 -58.46
CA SER A 6 0.09 -37.72 -59.14
C SER A 6 0.68 -36.40 -59.52
N ARG A 7 -0.15 -35.41 -59.88
CA ARG A 7 0.26 -34.04 -60.17
C ARG A 7 0.72 -33.30 -58.91
N LEU A 8 0.09 -33.52 -57.77
CA LEU A 8 0.48 -32.94 -56.49
C LEU A 8 1.78 -33.52 -55.96
N ALA A 9 2.00 -34.85 -56.18
CA ALA A 9 3.26 -35.49 -55.81
C ALA A 9 4.46 -35.00 -56.67
N PHE A 10 4.22 -34.82 -57.99
CA PHE A 10 5.24 -34.28 -58.90
C PHE A 10 5.57 -32.83 -58.61
N LEU A 11 4.60 -31.99 -58.28
CA LEU A 11 4.80 -30.61 -57.83
C LEU A 11 5.57 -30.51 -56.51
N ARG A 12 5.26 -31.39 -55.54
CA ARG A 12 5.99 -31.50 -54.27
C ARG A 12 7.46 -31.85 -54.46
N MET A 13 7.74 -32.82 -55.38
CA MET A 13 9.09 -33.25 -55.67
C MET A 13 9.90 -32.14 -56.34
N ARG A 14 9.36 -31.46 -57.35
CA ARG A 14 10.02 -30.31 -58.02
C ARG A 14 10.23 -29.09 -57.10
N LEU A 15 9.29 -28.84 -56.18
CA LEU A 15 9.45 -27.80 -55.16
C LEU A 15 10.53 -28.14 -54.16
N SER A 16 10.65 -29.44 -53.76
CA SER A 16 11.71 -29.87 -52.84
C SER A 16 13.09 -29.85 -53.43
N GLU A 17 13.24 -30.15 -54.74
CA GLU A 17 14.51 -30.06 -55.44
C GLU A 17 14.94 -28.59 -55.64
N ARG A 18 14.06 -27.73 -56.11
CA ARG A 18 14.36 -26.29 -56.22
C ARG A 18 14.65 -25.65 -54.85
N TRP A 19 14.02 -26.09 -53.79
CA TRP A 19 14.29 -25.63 -52.43
C TRP A 19 15.69 -26.05 -51.95
N ARG A 20 16.17 -27.25 -52.36
CA ARG A 20 17.53 -27.73 -52.03
C ARG A 20 18.62 -26.99 -52.79
N GLU A 21 18.31 -26.44 -53.94
CA GLU A 21 19.26 -25.65 -54.77
C GLU A 21 19.33 -24.16 -54.42
N THR A 22 18.36 -23.64 -53.64
CA THR A 22 18.39 -22.23 -53.24
C THR A 22 19.48 -21.94 -52.20
N ARG A 23 20.16 -20.80 -52.35
CA ARG A 23 21.20 -20.35 -51.40
C ARG A 23 20.64 -20.30 -49.99
N PRO A 24 21.39 -20.69 -48.95
CA PRO A 24 20.86 -20.69 -47.54
C PRO A 24 20.32 -19.31 -47.10
N ALA A 25 20.87 -18.22 -47.59
CA ALA A 25 20.38 -16.85 -47.35
C ALA A 25 18.95 -16.65 -47.89
N VAL A 26 18.60 -17.21 -49.06
CA VAL A 26 17.27 -17.10 -49.65
C VAL A 26 16.26 -17.94 -48.88
N ARG A 27 16.66 -19.08 -48.35
CA ARG A 27 15.79 -19.92 -47.47
C ARG A 27 15.45 -19.19 -46.15
N VAL A 28 16.47 -18.56 -45.55
CA VAL A 28 16.27 -17.73 -44.36
C VAL A 28 15.32 -16.57 -44.64
N LEU A 29 15.43 -15.94 -45.81
CA LEU A 29 14.55 -14.85 -46.20
C LEU A 29 13.10 -15.32 -46.46
N VAL A 30 12.93 -16.44 -47.18
CA VAL A 30 11.61 -16.98 -47.56
C VAL A 30 10.84 -17.58 -46.37
N LEU A 31 11.52 -18.14 -45.38
CA LEU A 31 10.89 -18.68 -44.16
C LEU A 31 10.86 -17.64 -43.04
N GLY A 32 11.89 -16.82 -42.95
CA GLY A 32 12.02 -15.82 -41.86
C GLY A 32 11.04 -14.68 -42.02
N ILE A 33 10.78 -14.17 -43.24
CA ILE A 33 9.82 -13.09 -43.42
C ILE A 33 8.38 -13.51 -43.06
N PRO A 34 7.83 -14.64 -43.53
CA PRO A 34 6.50 -15.11 -43.10
C PRO A 34 6.45 -15.43 -41.61
N ALA A 35 7.48 -16.08 -41.04
CA ALA A 35 7.55 -16.36 -39.63
C ALA A 35 7.54 -15.07 -38.76
N LEU A 36 8.30 -14.05 -39.20
CA LEU A 36 8.30 -12.75 -38.57
C LEU A 36 6.96 -12.04 -38.76
N ALA A 37 6.34 -12.11 -39.94
CA ALA A 37 5.03 -11.54 -40.19
C ALA A 37 3.94 -12.22 -39.32
N ILE A 38 3.97 -13.54 -39.13
CA ILE A 38 3.08 -14.27 -38.25
C ILE A 38 3.32 -13.87 -36.78
N LEU A 39 4.56 -13.76 -36.34
CA LEU A 39 4.93 -13.30 -34.98
C LEU A 39 4.43 -11.87 -34.73
N LEU A 40 4.59 -11.00 -35.70
CA LEU A 40 4.09 -9.62 -35.64
C LEU A 40 2.56 -9.59 -35.64
N ALA A 41 1.90 -10.43 -36.44
CA ALA A 41 0.44 -10.54 -36.47
C ALA A 41 -0.12 -11.09 -35.16
N VAL A 42 0.53 -12.10 -34.56
CA VAL A 42 0.16 -12.65 -33.24
C VAL A 42 0.39 -11.60 -32.13
N ALA A 43 1.50 -10.90 -32.16
CA ALA A 43 1.78 -9.83 -31.22
C ALA A 43 0.79 -8.66 -31.38
N TRP A 44 0.41 -8.32 -32.61
CA TRP A 44 -0.60 -7.32 -32.95
C TRP A 44 -2.01 -7.73 -32.49
N SER A 45 -2.35 -9.02 -32.64
CA SER A 45 -3.65 -9.56 -32.21
C SER A 45 -3.79 -9.73 -30.71
N ARG A 46 -2.72 -9.56 -29.92
CA ARG A 46 -2.76 -9.66 -28.45
C ARG A 46 -3.77 -8.71 -27.84
N CYS A 47 -3.88 -7.49 -28.34
CA CYS A 47 -4.90 -6.54 -27.93
C CYS A 47 -6.33 -7.05 -28.20
N LEU A 48 -6.52 -7.81 -29.26
CA LEU A 48 -7.85 -8.37 -29.63
C LEU A 48 -8.29 -9.47 -28.65
N PHE A 49 -7.34 -10.19 -28.03
CA PHE A 49 -7.62 -11.33 -27.16
C PHE A 49 -7.41 -11.05 -25.65
N MET A 50 -6.60 -10.06 -25.28
CA MET A 50 -6.26 -9.74 -23.89
C MET A 50 -6.78 -8.37 -23.44
N GLY A 51 -7.41 -7.59 -24.33
CA GLY A 51 -7.80 -6.20 -24.11
C GLY A 51 -6.64 -5.23 -24.35
N CYS A 52 -6.87 -4.15 -25.11
CA CYS A 52 -6.01 -2.97 -25.07
C CYS A 52 -6.46 -2.06 -23.94
N PRO A 53 -5.56 -1.23 -23.40
CA PRO A 53 -5.98 -0.11 -22.54
C PRO A 53 -7.04 0.73 -23.27
N ASP A 54 -8.09 1.09 -22.58
CA ASP A 54 -9.13 1.93 -23.16
C ASP A 54 -8.60 3.36 -23.39
N VAL A 55 -8.27 3.65 -24.65
CA VAL A 55 -7.73 4.96 -25.06
C VAL A 55 -8.76 6.08 -24.94
N HIS A 56 -10.06 5.76 -24.90
CA HIS A 56 -11.12 6.76 -24.72
C HIS A 56 -11.07 7.39 -23.33
N ARG A 57 -10.42 6.75 -22.36
CA ARG A 57 -10.09 7.37 -21.07
C ARG A 57 -9.29 8.66 -21.21
N LEU A 58 -8.55 8.83 -22.32
CA LEU A 58 -7.89 10.10 -22.63
C LEU A 58 -8.87 11.20 -23.05
N ALA A 59 -10.00 10.84 -23.69
CA ALA A 59 -11.02 11.80 -24.12
C ALA A 59 -11.80 12.40 -22.96
N SER A 60 -12.03 11.61 -21.92
CA SER A 60 -12.70 12.05 -20.69
C SER A 60 -11.81 12.97 -19.83
N TYR A 61 -10.58 13.13 -20.23
CA TYR A 61 -9.66 14.11 -19.70
C TYR A 61 -10.02 15.54 -20.17
N GLN A 62 -11.23 15.96 -19.85
CA GLN A 62 -11.58 17.37 -19.89
C GLN A 62 -11.15 18.02 -18.57
N PRO A 63 -10.54 19.21 -18.60
CA PRO A 63 -10.29 19.98 -17.40
C PRO A 63 -11.61 20.46 -16.81
N GLY A 64 -12.40 19.56 -16.27
CA GLY A 64 -13.51 19.83 -15.37
C GLY A 64 -12.90 20.32 -14.05
N GLY A 65 -13.55 21.24 -13.34
CA GLY A 65 -13.02 21.71 -12.06
C GLY A 65 -12.78 20.55 -11.08
N ALA A 66 -11.91 20.78 -10.11
CA ALA A 66 -11.52 19.77 -9.11
C ALA A 66 -12.74 19.16 -8.42
N SER A 67 -12.78 17.83 -8.37
CA SER A 67 -13.69 17.10 -7.50
C SER A 67 -13.25 17.26 -6.05
N VAL A 68 -14.20 17.45 -5.13
CA VAL A 68 -13.92 17.75 -3.73
C VAL A 68 -14.07 16.48 -2.89
N LEU A 69 -13.05 16.15 -2.10
CA LEU A 69 -13.12 15.12 -1.10
C LEU A 69 -13.61 15.67 0.23
N LEU A 70 -14.63 15.04 0.77
CA LEU A 70 -15.24 15.37 2.05
C LEU A 70 -14.86 14.27 3.06
N ASP A 71 -14.44 14.68 4.26
CA ASP A 71 -14.20 13.77 5.37
C ASP A 71 -15.53 13.17 5.89
N ARG A 72 -15.47 12.23 6.83
CA ARG A 72 -16.67 11.60 7.42
C ARG A 72 -17.64 12.57 8.08
N ASN A 73 -17.22 13.81 8.37
CA ASN A 73 -18.03 14.88 8.94
C ASN A 73 -18.55 15.85 7.87
N GLY A 74 -18.31 15.57 6.59
CA GLY A 74 -18.71 16.42 5.47
C GLY A 74 -17.83 17.65 5.25
N LYS A 75 -16.66 17.74 5.91
CA LYS A 75 -15.71 18.82 5.75
C LYS A 75 -14.78 18.54 4.56
N ALA A 76 -14.66 19.50 3.64
CA ALA A 76 -13.69 19.41 2.55
C ALA A 76 -12.26 19.39 3.10
N PHE A 77 -11.43 18.48 2.60
CA PHE A 77 -10.04 18.33 3.01
C PHE A 77 -9.04 18.23 1.86
N ALA A 78 -9.48 17.86 0.67
CA ALA A 78 -8.66 17.80 -0.52
C ALA A 78 -9.50 18.01 -1.78
N ASP A 79 -8.84 18.49 -2.81
CA ASP A 79 -9.38 18.56 -4.15
C ASP A 79 -8.71 17.46 -4.99
N LEU A 80 -9.52 16.64 -5.67
CA LEU A 80 -9.06 15.75 -6.72
C LEU A 80 -8.92 16.57 -8.01
N ALA A 81 -8.06 17.56 -7.97
CA ALA A 81 -7.48 18.08 -9.20
C ALA A 81 -6.52 17.02 -9.74
N PRO A 82 -6.32 16.93 -11.07
CA PRO A 82 -5.18 16.21 -11.59
C PRO A 82 -3.95 16.68 -10.81
N ILE A 83 -3.18 15.74 -10.28
CA ILE A 83 -1.98 15.99 -9.43
C ILE A 83 -0.92 16.82 -10.19
N GLU A 84 -1.18 17.13 -11.39
CA GLU A 84 -0.34 17.69 -12.43
C GLU A 84 -0.85 19.07 -12.80
N GLY A 85 -0.43 20.13 -12.13
CA GLY A 85 -0.63 21.53 -12.45
C GLY A 85 -1.94 21.92 -13.18
N GLU A 86 -2.24 23.18 -13.31
CA GLU A 86 -3.33 23.61 -14.19
C GLU A 86 -3.10 23.07 -15.61
N LEU A 87 -4.09 22.37 -16.17
CA LEU A 87 -4.03 21.86 -17.52
C LEU A 87 -3.95 23.03 -18.50
N ILE A 88 -2.99 22.95 -19.36
CA ILE A 88 -2.84 23.94 -20.42
C ILE A 88 -3.64 23.52 -21.66
N ARG A 89 -4.16 24.48 -22.36
CA ARG A 89 -4.71 24.33 -23.69
C ARG A 89 -3.65 24.73 -24.72
N LEU A 90 -3.39 23.87 -25.70
CA LEU A 90 -2.36 24.09 -26.72
C LEU A 90 -2.44 25.49 -27.38
N PRO A 91 -3.64 26.02 -27.77
CA PRO A 91 -3.75 27.33 -28.36
C PRO A 91 -3.36 28.51 -27.44
N THR A 92 -3.26 28.25 -26.12
CA THR A 92 -2.86 29.29 -25.16
C THR A 92 -1.35 29.40 -24.99
N LEU A 93 -0.59 28.46 -25.54
CA LEU A 93 0.86 28.48 -25.47
C LEU A 93 1.47 29.31 -26.58
N PRO A 94 2.62 29.97 -26.35
CA PRO A 94 3.44 30.56 -27.42
C PRO A 94 3.83 29.46 -28.43
N LYS A 95 3.78 29.78 -29.75
CA LYS A 95 4.04 28.81 -30.82
C LYS A 95 5.38 28.06 -30.66
N HIS A 96 6.40 28.70 -30.13
CA HIS A 96 7.73 28.12 -30.01
C HIS A 96 7.73 26.99 -28.91
N VAL A 97 6.74 26.92 -28.02
CA VAL A 97 6.67 25.91 -26.95
C VAL A 97 6.39 24.54 -27.56
N PRO A 98 5.22 24.26 -28.19
CA PRO A 98 4.97 22.94 -28.79
C PRO A 98 5.99 22.60 -29.88
N GLU A 99 6.47 23.61 -30.66
CA GLU A 99 7.45 23.41 -31.72
C GLU A 99 8.82 22.92 -31.21
N ALA A 100 9.22 23.30 -29.98
CA ALA A 100 10.44 22.81 -29.36
C ALA A 100 10.38 21.31 -29.08
N PHE A 101 9.24 20.81 -28.56
CA PHE A 101 9.03 19.38 -28.30
C PHE A 101 8.96 18.58 -29.60
N ILE A 102 8.21 19.06 -30.60
CA ILE A 102 8.15 18.41 -31.92
C ILE A 102 9.53 18.32 -32.51
N ALA A 103 10.32 19.40 -32.44
CA ALA A 103 11.66 19.47 -33.07
C ALA A 103 12.62 18.43 -32.52
N VAL A 104 12.58 18.12 -31.21
CA VAL A 104 13.54 17.23 -30.55
C VAL A 104 13.04 15.80 -30.42
N GLU A 105 11.74 15.59 -30.17
CA GLU A 105 11.18 14.28 -29.91
C GLU A 105 10.66 13.61 -31.17
N ASP A 106 9.98 14.37 -32.05
CA ASP A 106 9.31 13.81 -33.21
C ASP A 106 9.16 14.82 -34.35
N GLN A 107 10.23 15.03 -35.08
CA GLN A 107 10.35 16.06 -36.10
C GLN A 107 9.20 16.10 -37.14
N ARG A 108 8.64 14.94 -37.49
CA ARG A 108 7.58 14.77 -38.46
C ARG A 108 6.24 14.36 -37.82
N PHE A 109 6.04 14.68 -36.58
CA PHE A 109 4.85 14.34 -35.81
C PHE A 109 3.53 14.59 -36.55
N ARG A 110 3.46 15.69 -37.33
CA ARG A 110 2.26 16.06 -38.09
C ARG A 110 2.11 15.34 -39.43
N ASP A 111 3.15 14.59 -39.88
CA ASP A 111 3.22 14.00 -41.21
C ASP A 111 3.14 12.46 -41.22
N HIS A 112 3.02 11.84 -40.09
CA HIS A 112 2.89 10.38 -39.92
C HIS A 112 1.82 10.04 -38.89
N ASP A 113 1.27 8.84 -38.95
CA ASP A 113 0.45 8.24 -37.89
C ASP A 113 1.36 7.60 -36.82
N ALA A 114 0.85 6.90 -35.84
CA ALA A 114 1.55 6.34 -34.68
C ALA A 114 3.04 6.01 -34.86
N ILE A 115 3.48 5.64 -36.07
CA ILE A 115 4.86 5.25 -36.39
C ILE A 115 5.44 6.12 -37.53
N ASP A 116 6.61 6.67 -37.32
CA ASP A 116 7.42 7.23 -38.37
C ASP A 116 8.26 6.12 -39.03
N LEU A 117 7.72 5.49 -40.08
CA LEU A 117 8.41 4.41 -40.82
C LEU A 117 9.76 4.83 -41.41
N ARG A 118 9.92 6.09 -41.83
CA ARG A 118 11.19 6.58 -42.39
C ARG A 118 12.26 6.68 -41.29
N ARG A 119 11.85 7.13 -40.10
CA ARG A 119 12.73 7.19 -38.92
C ARG A 119 13.10 5.80 -38.43
N VAL A 120 12.14 4.85 -38.40
CA VAL A 120 12.40 3.46 -38.05
C VAL A 120 13.43 2.83 -38.99
N LEU A 121 13.27 2.97 -40.31
CA LEU A 121 14.21 2.43 -41.28
C LEU A 121 15.60 3.07 -41.15
N GLY A 122 15.66 4.41 -40.93
CA GLY A 122 16.89 5.13 -40.67
C GLY A 122 17.61 4.67 -39.43
N ALA A 123 16.87 4.54 -38.31
CA ALA A 123 17.39 4.06 -37.02
C ALA A 123 17.92 2.62 -37.12
N VAL A 124 17.20 1.73 -37.82
CA VAL A 124 17.66 0.35 -38.08
C VAL A 124 18.96 0.35 -38.87
N TRP A 125 19.04 1.13 -39.93
CA TRP A 125 20.25 1.23 -40.73
C TRP A 125 21.44 1.77 -39.93
N ASN A 126 21.25 2.84 -39.16
CA ASN A 126 22.29 3.47 -38.34
C ASN A 126 22.76 2.55 -37.22
N ASN A 127 21.82 1.87 -36.54
CA ASN A 127 22.12 0.93 -35.45
C ASN A 127 22.90 -0.31 -35.97
N VAL A 128 22.51 -0.84 -37.12
CA VAL A 128 23.24 -1.96 -37.77
C VAL A 128 24.65 -1.52 -38.14
N ARG A 129 24.81 -0.31 -38.68
CA ARG A 129 26.12 0.23 -39.11
C ARG A 129 27.02 0.55 -37.90
N ALA A 130 26.44 0.97 -36.78
CA ALA A 130 27.15 1.31 -35.57
C ALA A 130 27.42 0.09 -34.66
N GLY A 131 26.87 -1.08 -34.96
CA GLY A 131 27.02 -2.29 -34.14
C GLY A 131 26.32 -2.24 -32.77
N GLY A 132 25.38 -1.31 -32.58
CA GLY A 132 24.65 -1.13 -31.32
C GLY A 132 23.50 -0.13 -31.45
N VAL A 133 22.63 -0.09 -30.41
CA VAL A 133 21.46 0.81 -30.39
C VAL A 133 21.91 2.24 -30.05
N GLN A 134 22.01 3.10 -31.07
CA GLN A 134 22.38 4.51 -30.93
C GLN A 134 21.20 5.47 -31.07
N GLU A 135 20.17 5.10 -31.84
CA GLU A 135 19.02 5.96 -32.12
C GLU A 135 17.71 5.24 -31.72
N GLY A 136 16.83 5.97 -31.05
CA GLY A 136 15.48 5.54 -30.72
C GLY A 136 14.48 6.02 -31.79
N SER A 137 13.49 5.18 -32.11
CA SER A 137 12.43 5.45 -33.08
C SER A 137 11.06 5.67 -32.48
N SER A 138 10.99 6.06 -31.21
CA SER A 138 9.70 6.30 -30.51
C SER A 138 9.14 7.66 -30.93
N THR A 139 7.83 7.69 -31.21
CA THR A 139 7.07 8.91 -31.53
C THR A 139 6.53 9.57 -30.26
N LEU A 140 6.05 10.82 -30.35
CA LEU A 140 5.37 11.51 -29.26
C LEU A 140 4.16 10.72 -28.75
N THR A 141 3.36 10.14 -29.67
CA THR A 141 2.21 9.32 -29.33
C THR A 141 2.59 8.05 -28.57
N MET A 142 3.68 7.37 -28.95
CA MET A 142 4.20 6.23 -28.22
C MET A 142 4.68 6.61 -26.81
N GLN A 143 5.28 7.80 -26.66
CA GLN A 143 5.71 8.30 -25.36
C GLN A 143 4.50 8.64 -24.49
N LEU A 144 3.45 9.25 -25.07
CA LEU A 144 2.20 9.51 -24.39
C LEU A 144 1.56 8.19 -23.90
N ALA A 145 1.44 7.17 -24.79
CA ALA A 145 0.90 5.85 -24.44
C ALA A 145 1.61 5.25 -23.23
N ARG A 146 2.94 5.23 -23.22
CA ARG A 146 3.74 4.71 -22.12
C ARG A 146 3.57 5.51 -20.81
N ASN A 147 3.40 6.81 -20.89
CA ASN A 147 3.26 7.66 -19.70
C ASN A 147 1.87 7.57 -19.07
N VAL A 148 0.85 7.31 -19.89
CA VAL A 148 -0.54 7.24 -19.43
C VAL A 148 -0.94 5.82 -19.00
N PHE A 149 -0.38 4.79 -19.64
CA PHE A 149 -0.67 3.39 -19.38
C PHE A 149 0.57 2.63 -18.84
N PRO A 150 1.16 3.05 -17.71
CA PRO A 150 2.39 2.44 -17.19
C PRO A 150 2.21 1.00 -16.72
N GLU A 151 1.00 0.60 -16.35
CA GLU A 151 0.68 -0.76 -15.92
C GLU A 151 0.67 -1.74 -17.10
N ASP A 152 0.13 -1.31 -18.25
CA ASP A 152 0.10 -2.12 -19.47
C ASP A 152 1.40 -2.02 -20.26
N LEU A 153 2.11 -0.89 -20.14
CA LEU A 153 3.34 -0.55 -20.85
C LEU A 153 4.49 -0.22 -19.89
N PRO A 154 4.91 -1.16 -19.02
CA PRO A 154 5.93 -0.88 -18.00
C PRO A 154 7.23 -0.39 -18.63
N GLY A 155 7.67 0.81 -18.24
CA GLY A 155 8.82 1.50 -18.84
C GLY A 155 10.16 0.77 -18.68
N GLN A 156 10.26 -0.07 -17.66
CA GLN A 156 11.46 -0.84 -17.33
C GLN A 156 11.65 -2.07 -18.22
N GLU A 157 10.60 -2.62 -18.80
CA GLU A 157 10.69 -3.76 -19.69
C GLU A 157 11.13 -3.35 -21.11
N ARG A 158 12.29 -3.81 -21.54
CA ARG A 158 12.81 -3.58 -22.90
C ARG A 158 12.57 -4.79 -23.82
N THR A 159 11.32 -5.25 -23.92
CA THR A 159 10.93 -6.39 -24.76
C THR A 159 10.34 -5.94 -26.09
N LEU A 160 10.52 -6.75 -27.14
CA LEU A 160 9.87 -6.51 -28.45
C LEU A 160 8.34 -6.57 -28.31
N GLY A 161 7.81 -7.44 -27.44
CA GLY A 161 6.37 -7.58 -27.20
C GLY A 161 5.76 -6.29 -26.66
N ARG A 162 6.40 -5.69 -25.64
CA ARG A 162 6.01 -4.38 -25.11
C ARG A 162 6.06 -3.29 -26.22
N LYS A 163 7.11 -3.29 -27.05
CA LYS A 163 7.24 -2.27 -28.11
C LYS A 163 6.13 -2.39 -29.16
N ILE A 164 5.69 -3.60 -29.49
CA ILE A 164 4.57 -3.82 -30.41
C ILE A 164 3.25 -3.36 -29.78
N LEU A 165 3.06 -3.63 -28.49
CA LEU A 165 1.88 -3.16 -27.75
C LEU A 165 1.86 -1.61 -27.68
N GLU A 166 3.01 -0.98 -27.38
CA GLU A 166 3.18 0.49 -27.38
C GLU A 166 2.79 1.11 -28.72
N VAL A 167 3.19 0.48 -29.83
CA VAL A 167 2.80 0.90 -31.19
C VAL A 167 1.31 0.76 -31.41
N ARG A 168 0.72 -0.36 -30.97
CA ARG A 168 -0.72 -0.62 -31.13
C ARG A 168 -1.57 0.38 -30.37
N VAL A 169 -1.22 0.64 -29.11
CA VAL A 169 -1.90 1.65 -28.28
C VAL A 169 -1.72 3.05 -28.88
N ALA A 170 -0.51 3.37 -29.37
CA ALA A 170 -0.28 4.65 -30.05
C ALA A 170 -1.17 4.81 -31.29
N GLN A 171 -1.42 3.73 -32.04
CA GLN A 171 -2.32 3.75 -33.21
C GLN A 171 -3.77 4.03 -32.78
N GLU A 172 -4.25 3.38 -31.73
CA GLU A 172 -5.60 3.63 -31.21
C GLU A 172 -5.76 5.08 -30.71
N ILE A 173 -4.70 5.67 -30.12
CA ILE A 173 -4.69 7.09 -29.74
C ILE A 173 -4.78 7.98 -30.98
N GLU A 174 -4.03 7.70 -32.04
CA GLU A 174 -4.07 8.48 -33.30
C GLU A 174 -5.40 8.32 -34.05
N ASP A 175 -6.05 7.17 -33.92
CA ASP A 175 -7.38 6.92 -34.51
C ASP A 175 -8.48 7.69 -33.74
N ALA A 176 -8.29 7.93 -32.45
CA ALA A 176 -9.26 8.55 -31.55
C ALA A 176 -9.10 10.07 -31.42
N PHE A 177 -7.88 10.60 -31.56
CA PHE A 177 -7.53 12.00 -31.28
C PHE A 177 -6.76 12.67 -32.40
N SER A 178 -6.95 13.96 -32.59
CA SER A 178 -6.17 14.78 -33.51
C SER A 178 -4.73 15.00 -32.98
N LYS A 179 -3.82 15.32 -33.90
CA LYS A 179 -2.44 15.63 -33.54
C LYS A 179 -2.28 16.74 -32.50
N ASP A 180 -3.13 17.74 -32.54
CA ASP A 180 -3.08 18.85 -31.58
C ASP A 180 -3.58 18.39 -30.20
N GLU A 181 -4.60 17.54 -30.11
CA GLU A 181 -5.05 16.93 -28.85
C GLU A 181 -3.99 16.00 -28.27
N ILE A 182 -3.36 15.16 -29.10
CA ILE A 182 -2.25 14.29 -28.66
C ILE A 182 -1.09 15.12 -28.09
N LEU A 183 -0.73 16.21 -28.76
CA LEU A 183 0.34 17.09 -28.30
C LEU A 183 -0.04 17.84 -27.00
N GLU A 184 -1.30 18.28 -26.89
CA GLU A 184 -1.84 18.88 -25.67
C GLU A 184 -1.75 17.91 -24.50
N MET A 185 -2.24 16.68 -24.69
CA MET A 185 -2.15 15.62 -23.71
C MET A 185 -0.70 15.29 -23.35
N TYR A 186 0.19 15.18 -24.34
CA TYR A 186 1.60 14.92 -24.09
C TYR A 186 2.22 16.00 -23.18
N LEU A 187 2.01 17.28 -23.51
CA LEU A 187 2.56 18.40 -22.74
C LEU A 187 1.99 18.48 -21.32
N ASN A 188 0.77 18.00 -21.13
CA ASN A 188 0.13 17.95 -19.80
C ASN A 188 0.58 16.76 -18.96
N HIS A 189 1.09 15.67 -19.56
CA HIS A 189 1.39 14.44 -18.84
C HIS A 189 2.87 14.12 -18.69
N ILE A 190 3.73 14.67 -19.53
CA ILE A 190 5.16 14.34 -19.52
C ILE A 190 5.84 14.76 -18.22
N TYR A 191 6.77 13.92 -17.76
CA TYR A 191 7.53 14.16 -16.54
C TYR A 191 8.79 14.97 -16.83
N PHE A 192 8.97 16.08 -16.10
CA PHE A 192 10.09 17.00 -16.22
C PHE A 192 11.12 16.91 -15.09
N GLY A 193 11.00 15.93 -14.21
CA GLY A 193 11.87 15.81 -13.04
C GLY A 193 11.37 16.57 -11.83
N ASN A 194 11.96 16.29 -10.65
CA ASN A 194 11.66 16.95 -9.38
C ASN A 194 10.16 16.97 -9.00
N GLY A 195 9.41 15.94 -9.42
CA GLY A 195 7.97 15.88 -9.18
C GLY A 195 7.12 16.71 -10.14
N ALA A 196 7.70 17.47 -11.07
CA ALA A 196 6.97 18.27 -12.03
C ALA A 196 6.44 17.39 -13.17
N ARG A 197 5.14 17.15 -13.20
CA ARG A 197 4.42 16.55 -14.33
C ARG A 197 3.60 17.61 -15.03
N GLY A 198 3.63 17.60 -16.35
CA GLY A 198 3.04 18.62 -17.20
C GLY A 198 3.84 19.91 -17.29
N ILE A 199 3.68 20.59 -18.42
CA ILE A 199 4.48 21.77 -18.76
C ILE A 199 4.21 22.96 -17.86
N GLU A 200 2.98 23.13 -17.36
CA GLU A 200 2.64 24.19 -16.43
C GLU A 200 3.36 24.01 -15.09
N ALA A 201 3.32 22.81 -14.54
CA ALA A 201 4.04 22.46 -13.32
C ALA A 201 5.56 22.67 -13.49
N ALA A 202 6.11 22.25 -14.62
CA ALA A 202 7.53 22.44 -14.95
C ALA A 202 7.92 23.90 -15.08
N ALA A 203 7.10 24.71 -15.79
CA ALA A 203 7.33 26.15 -15.94
C ALA A 203 7.34 26.87 -14.59
N ARG A 204 6.36 26.62 -13.74
CA ARG A 204 6.31 27.16 -12.38
C ARG A 204 7.49 26.69 -11.53
N HIS A 205 7.80 25.39 -11.60
CA HIS A 205 8.89 24.80 -10.82
C HIS A 205 10.25 25.37 -11.19
N TYR A 206 10.59 25.40 -12.47
CA TYR A 206 11.94 25.79 -12.91
C TYR A 206 12.10 27.30 -13.08
N PHE A 207 11.04 28.00 -13.48
CA PHE A 207 11.13 29.41 -13.87
C PHE A 207 10.25 30.35 -13.03
N GLY A 208 9.41 29.84 -12.12
CA GLY A 208 8.52 30.65 -11.29
C GLY A 208 7.43 31.38 -12.07
N ARG A 209 7.08 30.90 -13.28
CA ARG A 209 6.06 31.50 -14.17
C ARG A 209 5.23 30.40 -14.85
N GLY A 210 4.06 30.77 -15.37
CA GLY A 210 3.20 29.85 -16.11
C GLY A 210 3.75 29.49 -17.49
N ALA A 211 3.28 28.36 -18.05
CA ALA A 211 3.70 27.88 -19.35
C ALA A 211 3.39 28.85 -20.50
N LYS A 212 2.37 29.68 -20.37
CA LYS A 212 1.99 30.74 -21.29
C LYS A 212 3.03 31.87 -21.41
N GLU A 213 3.92 31.98 -20.43
CA GLU A 213 4.93 33.02 -20.34
C GLU A 213 6.34 32.51 -20.68
N LEU A 214 6.46 31.26 -21.11
CA LEU A 214 7.74 30.65 -21.43
C LEU A 214 8.40 31.34 -22.62
N THR A 215 9.65 31.75 -22.45
CA THR A 215 10.48 32.27 -23.54
C THR A 215 11.06 31.13 -24.36
N LEU A 216 11.52 31.41 -25.57
CA LEU A 216 12.13 30.40 -26.47
C LEU A 216 13.25 29.59 -25.79
N PRO A 217 14.25 30.19 -25.10
CA PRO A 217 15.27 29.41 -24.41
C PRO A 217 14.74 28.54 -23.27
N GLN A 218 13.68 28.98 -22.57
CA GLN A 218 13.02 28.21 -21.51
C GLN A 218 12.23 27.03 -22.09
N ALA A 219 11.49 27.25 -23.18
CA ALA A 219 10.77 26.20 -23.90
C ALA A 219 11.73 25.12 -24.43
N ALA A 220 12.84 25.55 -25.06
CA ALA A 220 13.88 24.63 -25.53
C ALA A 220 14.53 23.84 -24.39
N LEU A 221 14.72 24.46 -23.24
CA LEU A 221 15.23 23.78 -22.05
C LEU A 221 14.24 22.72 -21.51
N LEU A 222 12.95 23.06 -21.39
CA LEU A 222 11.95 22.07 -21.00
C LEU A 222 11.84 20.93 -22.02
N ALA A 223 11.86 21.20 -23.31
CA ALA A 223 11.85 20.19 -24.36
C ALA A 223 13.11 19.27 -24.34
N ALA A 224 14.19 19.73 -23.72
CA ALA A 224 15.42 18.95 -23.57
C ALA A 224 15.33 17.90 -22.44
N MET A 225 14.43 18.12 -21.44
CA MET A 225 14.41 17.38 -20.18
C MET A 225 13.80 15.98 -20.24
N PRO A 226 12.72 15.69 -21.01
CA PRO A 226 12.01 14.40 -20.94
C PRO A 226 12.89 13.18 -21.20
N LYS A 227 13.97 13.34 -21.97
CA LYS A 227 14.92 12.26 -22.27
C LYS A 227 15.64 11.72 -21.03
N ALA A 228 16.01 12.59 -20.11
CA ALA A 228 16.71 12.25 -18.86
C ALA A 228 16.56 13.41 -17.86
N PRO A 229 15.40 13.54 -17.18
CA PRO A 229 15.06 14.73 -16.41
C PRO A 229 16.06 15.06 -15.29
N SER A 230 16.56 14.03 -14.59
CA SER A 230 17.55 14.23 -13.51
C SER A 230 18.91 14.68 -14.05
N HIS A 231 19.30 14.21 -15.24
CA HIS A 231 20.59 14.54 -15.87
C HIS A 231 20.60 15.95 -16.50
N TYR A 232 19.43 16.43 -16.95
CA TYR A 232 19.29 17.75 -17.57
C TYR A 232 18.64 18.78 -16.63
N ASP A 233 18.63 18.52 -15.33
CA ASP A 233 18.16 19.50 -14.33
C ASP A 233 19.06 20.75 -14.36
N PRO A 234 18.53 21.94 -14.74
CA PRO A 234 19.33 23.14 -14.90
C PRO A 234 19.97 23.68 -13.61
N ARG A 235 19.50 23.23 -12.46
CA ARG A 235 20.03 23.60 -11.14
C ARG A 235 21.17 22.72 -10.69
N ARG A 236 21.12 21.43 -11.04
CA ARG A 236 22.13 20.42 -10.63
C ARG A 236 23.21 20.22 -11.67
N HIS A 237 22.79 20.25 -12.95
CA HIS A 237 23.63 19.97 -14.11
C HIS A 237 23.52 21.08 -15.16
N PRO A 238 23.91 22.34 -14.80
CA PRO A 238 23.69 23.50 -15.65
C PRO A 238 24.45 23.43 -17.00
N LYS A 239 25.55 22.70 -17.03
CA LYS A 239 26.35 22.54 -18.29
C LYS A 239 25.63 21.60 -19.22
N GLU A 240 25.26 20.43 -18.79
CA GLU A 240 24.55 19.41 -19.56
C GLU A 240 23.17 19.92 -20.01
N ALA A 241 22.47 20.63 -19.14
CA ALA A 241 21.20 21.29 -19.44
C ALA A 241 21.35 22.33 -20.56
N ARG A 242 22.44 23.14 -20.53
CA ARG A 242 22.74 24.13 -21.58
C ARG A 242 23.06 23.47 -22.89
N GLU A 243 23.97 22.50 -22.92
CA GLU A 243 24.34 21.76 -24.12
C GLU A 243 23.13 21.11 -24.78
N ARG A 244 22.24 20.51 -23.97
CA ARG A 244 21.02 19.88 -24.48
C ARG A 244 19.99 20.89 -24.98
N ARG A 245 19.80 22.04 -24.30
CA ARG A 245 18.97 23.16 -24.75
C ARG A 245 19.45 23.68 -26.10
N ASP A 246 20.77 23.89 -26.22
CA ASP A 246 21.38 24.44 -27.45
C ASP A 246 21.26 23.49 -28.64
N LEU A 247 21.25 22.17 -28.38
CA LEU A 247 20.91 21.15 -29.38
C LEU A 247 19.43 21.31 -29.84
N VAL A 248 18.48 21.49 -28.91
CA VAL A 248 17.08 21.71 -29.29
C VAL A 248 16.91 22.94 -30.14
N LEU A 249 17.57 24.07 -29.78
CA LEU A 249 17.56 25.31 -30.55
C LEU A 249 18.16 25.11 -31.95
N SER A 250 19.22 24.29 -32.09
CA SER A 250 19.80 23.94 -33.37
C SER A 250 18.82 23.18 -34.24
N LEU A 251 18.18 22.15 -33.70
CA LEU A 251 17.17 21.35 -34.39
C LEU A 251 15.98 22.20 -34.83
N MET A 252 15.52 23.12 -33.99
CA MET A 252 14.46 24.05 -34.36
C MET A 252 14.84 24.95 -35.54
N ALA A 253 16.08 25.45 -35.57
CA ALA A 253 16.59 26.29 -36.68
C ALA A 253 16.79 25.46 -37.96
N GLU A 254 17.38 24.28 -37.89
CA GLU A 254 17.56 23.37 -39.02
C GLU A 254 16.24 23.00 -39.69
N GLN A 255 15.21 22.80 -38.86
CA GLN A 255 13.83 22.46 -39.25
C GLN A 255 13.04 23.72 -39.68
N LYS A 256 13.63 24.90 -39.68
CA LYS A 256 12.99 26.20 -40.02
C LYS A 256 11.77 26.55 -39.14
N ARG A 257 11.76 26.09 -37.90
CA ARG A 257 10.75 26.42 -36.90
C ARG A 257 11.02 27.75 -36.20
N ILE A 258 12.28 28.15 -36.18
CA ILE A 258 12.81 29.45 -35.80
C ILE A 258 13.88 29.90 -36.79
N THR A 259 14.22 31.19 -36.77
CA THR A 259 15.33 31.71 -37.56
C THR A 259 16.69 31.40 -36.91
N ALA A 260 17.75 31.49 -37.69
CA ALA A 260 19.12 31.30 -37.19
C ALA A 260 19.46 32.38 -36.13
N ASP A 261 19.00 33.61 -36.33
CA ASP A 261 19.25 34.74 -35.42
C ASP A 261 18.51 34.53 -34.07
N GLU A 262 17.26 34.03 -34.08
CA GLU A 262 16.53 33.69 -32.88
C GLU A 262 17.22 32.56 -32.10
N ALA A 263 17.71 31.51 -32.82
CA ALA A 263 18.44 30.44 -32.21
C ALA A 263 19.73 30.94 -31.54
N GLU A 264 20.49 31.81 -32.22
CA GLU A 264 21.73 32.37 -31.68
C GLU A 264 21.49 33.28 -30.47
N ALA A 265 20.43 34.09 -30.50
CA ALA A 265 20.02 34.94 -29.40
C ALA A 265 19.58 34.09 -28.18
N ALA A 266 18.82 32.99 -28.42
CA ALA A 266 18.36 32.09 -27.39
C ALA A 266 19.50 31.29 -26.74
N ARG A 267 20.54 30.89 -27.47
CA ARG A 267 21.72 30.23 -26.91
C ARG A 267 22.52 31.14 -25.98
N LYS A 268 22.62 32.46 -26.29
CA LYS A 268 23.29 33.45 -25.44
C LYS A 268 22.53 33.74 -24.15
N ALA A 269 21.21 33.48 -24.12
CA ALA A 269 20.41 33.69 -22.97
C ALA A 269 20.82 32.75 -21.81
N PRO A 270 20.74 33.19 -20.53
CA PRO A 270 20.92 32.34 -19.36
C PRO A 270 19.87 31.23 -19.36
N LEU A 271 20.11 30.13 -18.60
CA LEU A 271 19.12 29.07 -18.45
C LEU A 271 17.82 29.57 -17.79
N GLY A 272 17.92 30.66 -17.02
CA GLY A 272 16.76 31.33 -16.41
C GLY A 272 16.07 30.52 -15.31
N ALA A 273 16.66 29.42 -14.87
CA ALA A 273 16.16 28.65 -13.75
C ALA A 273 16.26 29.51 -12.48
N VAL A 274 15.12 29.73 -11.83
CA VAL A 274 15.10 30.37 -10.52
C VAL A 274 15.70 29.42 -9.49
N PRO A 275 16.45 29.92 -8.49
CA PRO A 275 16.81 29.08 -7.35
C PRO A 275 15.55 28.38 -6.87
N LYS A 276 15.67 27.09 -6.52
CA LYS A 276 14.54 26.38 -5.89
C LYS A 276 14.02 27.34 -4.84
N PRO A 277 12.77 27.77 -4.90
CA PRO A 277 12.24 28.61 -3.85
C PRO A 277 12.66 27.89 -2.56
N ARG A 278 13.26 28.62 -1.62
CA ARG A 278 13.37 28.15 -0.24
C ARG A 278 11.90 28.07 0.18
N ALA A 279 11.28 27.01 -0.26
CA ALA A 279 9.89 26.78 -0.04
C ALA A 279 9.74 26.87 1.49
N GLU A 280 8.98 27.79 1.94
CA GLU A 280 7.85 27.36 2.74
C GLU A 280 7.47 26.06 2.07
N LYS A 281 7.82 24.93 2.70
CA LYS A 281 7.47 23.60 2.19
C LYS A 281 6.03 23.74 1.71
N PRO A 282 5.65 23.43 0.48
CA PRO A 282 4.31 22.95 0.30
C PRO A 282 4.29 21.76 1.23
N ASP A 283 3.63 21.92 2.39
CA ASP A 283 3.37 20.79 3.28
C ASP A 283 2.85 19.70 2.38
N ALA A 284 3.38 18.48 2.55
CA ALA A 284 2.89 17.35 1.78
C ALA A 284 1.36 17.40 1.83
N PRO A 285 0.65 17.29 0.69
CA PRO A 285 -0.79 17.46 0.69
C PRO A 285 -1.38 16.60 1.80
N PHE A 286 -2.25 17.20 2.62
CA PHE A 286 -2.89 16.50 3.72
C PHE A 286 -3.52 15.19 3.24
N ALA A 287 -3.26 14.08 3.93
CA ALA A 287 -3.77 12.74 3.61
C ALA A 287 -3.41 12.24 2.21
N ALA A 288 -2.25 12.61 1.66
CA ALA A 288 -1.90 12.38 0.26
C ALA A 288 -2.00 10.91 -0.18
N TYR A 289 -1.58 9.95 0.66
CA TYR A 289 -1.72 8.51 0.37
C TYR A 289 -3.18 8.06 0.36
N PHE A 290 -4.00 8.57 1.29
CA PHE A 290 -5.44 8.30 1.31
C PHE A 290 -6.13 8.85 0.05
N VAL A 291 -5.81 10.08 -0.34
CA VAL A 291 -6.32 10.73 -1.55
C VAL A 291 -5.99 9.90 -2.79
N GLU A 292 -4.79 9.36 -2.86
CA GLU A 292 -4.38 8.50 -3.99
C GLU A 292 -5.17 7.18 -4.06
N GLU A 293 -5.45 6.54 -2.91
CA GLU A 293 -6.28 5.33 -2.88
C GLU A 293 -7.75 5.63 -3.25
N VAL A 294 -8.30 6.75 -2.76
CA VAL A 294 -9.64 7.22 -3.17
C VAL A 294 -9.69 7.48 -4.68
N ARG A 295 -8.66 8.12 -5.24
CA ARG A 295 -8.58 8.39 -6.68
C ARG A 295 -8.61 7.10 -7.49
N ARG A 296 -7.81 6.08 -7.10
CA ARG A 296 -7.79 4.77 -7.77
C ARG A 296 -9.15 4.06 -7.66
N GLU A 297 -9.74 4.05 -6.47
CA GLU A 297 -11.06 3.45 -6.28
C GLU A 297 -12.14 4.12 -7.16
N LEU A 298 -12.08 5.45 -7.32
CA LEU A 298 -13.01 6.18 -8.17
C LEU A 298 -12.77 5.92 -9.66
N GLU A 299 -11.50 5.85 -10.09
CA GLU A 299 -11.14 5.48 -11.46
C GLU A 299 -11.65 4.09 -11.82
N ASP A 300 -11.45 3.11 -10.91
CA ASP A 300 -11.92 1.73 -11.12
C ASP A 300 -13.46 1.61 -11.16
N ARG A 301 -14.17 2.44 -10.37
CA ARG A 301 -15.63 2.35 -10.25
C ARG A 301 -16.40 3.18 -11.27
N LEU A 302 -15.93 4.38 -11.56
CA LEU A 302 -16.61 5.38 -12.37
C LEU A 302 -16.04 5.49 -13.78
N GLY A 303 -14.82 4.98 -14.01
CA GLY A 303 -14.18 5.05 -15.31
C GLY A 303 -14.13 6.50 -15.82
N ASP A 304 -14.64 6.71 -17.03
CA ASP A 304 -14.63 7.99 -17.73
C ASP A 304 -15.45 9.08 -17.03
N ASP A 305 -16.52 8.71 -16.32
CA ASP A 305 -17.39 9.64 -15.60
C ASP A 305 -16.67 10.33 -14.43
N PHE A 306 -15.63 9.70 -13.89
CA PHE A 306 -14.81 10.32 -12.81
C PHE A 306 -14.19 11.66 -13.22
N TYR A 307 -13.72 11.79 -14.46
CA TYR A 307 -13.07 13.00 -14.95
C TYR A 307 -14.02 13.93 -15.71
N ALA A 308 -15.19 13.44 -16.11
CA ALA A 308 -16.16 14.20 -16.88
C ALA A 308 -16.94 15.21 -16.02
N HIS A 309 -17.01 14.99 -14.71
CA HIS A 309 -17.86 15.76 -13.80
C HIS A 309 -17.09 16.24 -12.57
N LYS A 310 -17.51 17.40 -12.04
CA LYS A 310 -17.12 17.81 -10.69
C LYS A 310 -17.89 16.95 -9.68
N LEU A 311 -17.18 16.20 -8.89
CA LEU A 311 -17.76 15.29 -7.93
C LEU A 311 -17.61 15.81 -6.50
N ARG A 312 -18.56 15.43 -5.66
CA ARG A 312 -18.44 15.54 -4.21
C ARG A 312 -18.32 14.12 -3.66
N VAL A 313 -17.13 13.77 -3.22
CA VAL A 313 -16.81 12.42 -2.76
C VAL A 313 -16.84 12.40 -1.24
N HIS A 314 -17.81 11.69 -0.68
CA HIS A 314 -17.92 11.46 0.75
C HIS A 314 -17.04 10.28 1.14
N THR A 315 -15.96 10.55 1.86
CA THR A 315 -15.00 9.55 2.28
C THR A 315 -15.17 9.17 3.74
N THR A 316 -14.49 8.11 4.13
CA THR A 316 -14.47 7.60 5.51
C THR A 316 -13.45 8.31 6.39
N LEU A 317 -12.58 9.16 5.82
CA LEU A 317 -11.47 9.81 6.52
C LEU A 317 -11.93 10.59 7.75
N ASP A 318 -11.28 10.38 8.89
CA ASP A 318 -11.40 11.26 10.05
C ASP A 318 -10.22 12.24 10.04
N GLY A 319 -10.50 13.51 9.72
CA GLY A 319 -9.45 14.52 9.60
C GLY A 319 -8.64 14.75 10.89
N THR A 320 -9.18 14.39 12.06
CA THR A 320 -8.47 14.45 13.35
C THR A 320 -7.54 13.24 13.50
N ALA A 321 -8.04 12.05 13.20
CA ALA A 321 -7.25 10.83 13.23
C ALA A 321 -6.09 10.88 12.24
N GLN A 322 -6.33 11.36 11.02
CA GLN A 322 -5.31 11.50 9.99
C GLN A 322 -4.18 12.44 10.41
N ARG A 323 -4.52 13.65 10.88
CA ARG A 323 -3.50 14.58 11.38
C ARG A 323 -2.73 14.01 12.55
N ALA A 324 -3.42 13.37 13.48
CA ALA A 324 -2.77 12.73 14.62
C ALA A 324 -1.80 11.63 14.16
N ALA A 325 -2.18 10.80 13.19
CA ALA A 325 -1.35 9.75 12.63
C ALA A 325 -0.08 10.30 11.97
N GLU A 326 -0.21 11.31 11.11
CA GLU A 326 0.91 11.96 10.41
C GLU A 326 1.89 12.61 11.41
N GLU A 327 1.38 13.43 12.32
CA GLU A 327 2.21 14.17 13.28
C GLU A 327 2.88 13.28 14.32
N GLU A 328 2.17 12.27 14.84
CA GLU A 328 2.73 11.39 15.87
C GLU A 328 3.73 10.40 15.28
N LEU A 329 3.52 9.93 14.05
CA LEU A 329 4.49 9.14 13.33
C LEU A 329 5.77 9.95 13.09
N GLU A 330 5.66 11.14 12.50
CA GLU A 330 6.81 11.99 12.20
C GLU A 330 7.56 12.41 13.48
N ARG A 331 6.86 12.75 14.54
CA ARG A 331 7.45 13.03 15.85
C ARG A 331 8.31 11.87 16.34
N GLN A 332 7.80 10.64 16.24
CA GLN A 332 8.50 9.45 16.69
C GLN A 332 9.73 9.14 15.83
N LEU A 333 9.58 9.25 14.50
CA LEU A 333 10.71 9.03 13.58
C LEU A 333 11.82 10.05 13.82
N ARG A 334 11.49 11.32 14.04
CA ARG A 334 12.48 12.36 14.43
C ARG A 334 13.12 12.07 15.78
N ALA A 335 12.36 11.59 16.75
CA ALA A 335 12.92 11.23 18.06
C ALA A 335 13.93 10.07 17.96
N ILE A 336 13.65 9.08 17.10
CA ILE A 336 14.57 7.98 16.81
C ILE A 336 15.84 8.53 16.13
N GLU A 337 15.71 9.26 15.06
CA GLU A 337 16.81 9.84 14.28
C GLU A 337 17.63 10.85 15.07
N GLY A 338 17.00 11.58 15.98
CA GLY A 338 17.63 12.53 16.90
C GLY A 338 18.40 11.88 18.05
N GLY A 339 18.26 10.57 18.24
CA GLY A 339 18.93 9.84 19.31
C GLY A 339 18.22 9.89 20.66
N ALA A 340 17.02 10.47 20.77
CA ALA A 340 16.27 10.55 22.03
C ALA A 340 15.88 9.17 22.59
N LEU A 341 15.79 8.17 21.74
CA LEU A 341 15.50 6.78 22.09
C LEU A 341 16.73 5.86 22.05
N GLY A 342 17.93 6.42 21.93
CA GLY A 342 19.19 5.68 21.88
C GLY A 342 19.98 5.95 20.60
N SER A 343 21.16 5.35 20.46
CA SER A 343 22.03 5.59 19.32
C SER A 343 21.38 5.14 18.01
N TYR A 344 21.30 6.04 17.05
CA TYR A 344 20.82 5.81 15.71
C TYR A 344 21.93 6.03 14.69
N ALA A 345 22.23 5.02 13.90
CA ALA A 345 23.30 5.05 12.90
C ALA A 345 22.78 5.12 11.44
N GLY A 346 21.47 5.14 11.25
CA GLY A 346 20.86 5.22 9.92
C GLY A 346 20.94 6.62 9.30
N PRO A 347 20.69 6.75 7.99
CA PRO A 347 20.49 8.04 7.34
C PRO A 347 19.29 8.77 7.94
N ARG A 348 19.48 10.06 8.23
CA ARG A 348 18.40 10.93 8.71
C ARG A 348 17.64 11.49 7.52
N TYR A 349 16.33 11.57 7.66
CA TYR A 349 15.51 12.19 6.66
C TYR A 349 15.83 13.68 6.51
N THR A 350 16.07 14.08 5.28
CA THR A 350 16.08 15.47 4.86
C THR A 350 15.38 15.59 3.49
N PRO A 351 14.64 16.68 3.22
CA PRO A 351 14.00 16.90 1.93
C PRO A 351 14.96 16.95 0.73
N ALA A 352 16.26 17.01 0.97
CA ALA A 352 17.29 17.03 -0.06
C ALA A 352 17.83 15.62 -0.42
N LEU A 353 17.47 14.58 0.33
CA LEU A 353 17.87 13.21 0.02
C LEU A 353 17.20 12.75 -1.28
N GLN A 354 17.97 12.17 -2.17
CA GLN A 354 17.43 11.55 -3.38
C GLN A 354 16.82 10.20 -3.03
N VAL A 355 15.65 9.95 -3.59
CA VAL A 355 15.01 8.65 -3.59
C VAL A 355 15.51 7.88 -4.81
N ALA A 356 15.73 6.59 -4.68
CA ALA A 356 16.10 5.73 -5.80
C ALA A 356 14.98 5.65 -6.83
N ASP A 357 15.33 5.31 -8.08
CA ASP A 357 14.36 5.23 -9.19
C ASP A 357 13.27 4.18 -8.97
N ASP A 358 13.50 3.21 -8.07
CA ASP A 358 12.55 2.19 -7.62
C ASP A 358 11.56 2.69 -6.53
N GLY A 359 11.68 3.96 -6.11
CA GLY A 359 10.86 4.57 -5.06
C GLY A 359 11.27 4.20 -3.63
N GLU A 360 12.31 3.36 -3.44
CA GLU A 360 12.83 3.02 -2.13
C GLU A 360 13.60 4.19 -1.52
N THR A 361 13.38 4.42 -0.24
CA THR A 361 14.02 5.50 0.50
C THR A 361 15.18 4.99 1.35
N PRO A 362 16.29 5.75 1.45
CA PRO A 362 17.42 5.33 2.28
C PRO A 362 17.21 5.55 3.79
N TYR A 363 16.21 6.36 4.18
CA TYR A 363 15.96 6.79 5.56
C TYR A 363 14.83 5.98 6.22
N LEU A 364 14.72 6.12 7.55
CA LEU A 364 13.71 5.44 8.34
C LEU A 364 12.30 5.85 7.92
N GLN A 365 11.46 4.88 7.68
CA GLN A 365 10.07 5.01 7.28
C GLN A 365 9.12 4.51 8.37
N GLY A 366 7.84 4.86 8.19
CA GLY A 366 6.77 4.32 8.99
C GLY A 366 5.45 4.36 8.23
N ALA A 367 4.51 3.58 8.70
CA ALA A 367 3.16 3.52 8.18
C ALA A 367 2.15 3.44 9.32
N VAL A 368 1.01 4.09 9.16
CA VAL A 368 -0.10 4.05 10.12
C VAL A 368 -1.41 3.87 9.36
N VAL A 369 -2.22 2.94 9.81
CA VAL A 369 -3.60 2.78 9.35
C VAL A 369 -4.51 2.67 10.56
N ALA A 370 -5.66 3.35 10.52
CA ALA A 370 -6.71 3.23 11.52
C ALA A 370 -8.04 2.94 10.83
N LEU A 371 -8.75 1.93 11.34
CA LEU A 371 -10.02 1.44 10.81
C LEU A 371 -11.10 1.53 11.88
N ASP A 372 -12.31 1.88 11.52
CA ASP A 372 -13.48 1.61 12.33
C ASP A 372 -13.68 0.09 12.44
N ALA A 373 -13.75 -0.41 13.66
CA ALA A 373 -13.76 -1.85 13.93
C ALA A 373 -15.02 -2.55 13.39
N SER A 374 -16.12 -1.81 13.27
CA SER A 374 -17.43 -2.36 12.90
C SER A 374 -17.79 -2.22 11.42
N THR A 375 -17.22 -1.22 10.76
CA THR A 375 -17.57 -0.88 9.37
C THR A 375 -16.40 -1.07 8.40
N GLY A 376 -15.16 -1.12 8.89
CA GLY A 376 -13.96 -1.10 8.05
C GLY A 376 -13.64 0.27 7.47
N ASP A 377 -14.35 1.32 7.86
CA ASP A 377 -14.08 2.68 7.40
C ASP A 377 -12.64 3.08 7.72
N VAL A 378 -11.90 3.50 6.72
CA VAL A 378 -10.52 3.96 6.88
C VAL A 378 -10.54 5.37 7.49
N LEU A 379 -10.20 5.47 8.77
CA LEU A 379 -10.19 6.71 9.53
C LEU A 379 -8.88 7.50 9.35
N ALA A 380 -7.76 6.79 9.16
CA ALA A 380 -6.46 7.38 8.88
C ALA A 380 -5.61 6.42 8.03
N TRP A 381 -4.78 7.02 7.13
CA TRP A 381 -3.93 6.27 6.22
C TRP A 381 -2.65 7.04 5.92
N VAL A 382 -1.54 6.60 6.48
CA VAL A 382 -0.22 7.21 6.32
C VAL A 382 0.73 6.18 5.74
N GLY A 383 0.91 6.21 4.41
CA GLY A 383 1.73 5.24 3.66
C GLY A 383 3.23 5.49 3.71
N GLY A 384 3.66 6.56 4.35
CA GLY A 384 5.06 6.93 4.47
C GLY A 384 5.23 8.33 5.04
N ARG A 385 6.45 8.74 5.15
CA ARG A 385 6.87 9.98 5.81
C ARG A 385 6.65 11.24 4.97
N ASP A 386 6.86 11.12 3.68
CA ASP A 386 6.75 12.22 2.71
C ASP A 386 6.31 11.66 1.36
N PHE A 387 5.06 11.96 0.98
CA PHE A 387 4.45 11.54 -0.27
C PHE A 387 5.14 12.12 -1.51
N LEU A 388 5.67 13.35 -1.40
CA LEU A 388 6.37 14.01 -2.51
C LEU A 388 7.72 13.35 -2.80
N HIS A 389 8.34 12.76 -1.77
CA HIS A 389 9.59 12.02 -1.89
C HIS A 389 9.38 10.56 -2.32
N SER A 390 8.36 9.90 -1.78
CA SER A 390 8.11 8.49 -2.07
C SER A 390 6.60 8.27 -2.16
N ARG A 391 6.13 7.95 -3.35
CA ARG A 391 4.74 7.56 -3.59
C ARG A 391 4.45 6.10 -3.24
N PHE A 392 5.47 5.35 -2.84
CA PHE A 392 5.31 3.97 -2.40
C PHE A 392 4.49 3.92 -1.11
N ASP A 393 3.27 3.44 -1.23
CA ASP A 393 2.33 3.31 -0.11
C ASP A 393 2.64 2.05 0.70
N ARG A 394 3.22 2.24 1.87
CA ARG A 394 3.63 1.14 2.74
C ARG A 394 2.47 0.51 3.49
N VAL A 395 1.36 1.21 3.63
CA VAL A 395 0.16 0.63 4.26
C VAL A 395 -0.40 -0.50 3.40
N LYS A 396 -0.45 -0.31 2.09
CA LYS A 396 -0.99 -1.27 1.13
C LYS A 396 0.05 -2.25 0.59
N SER A 397 1.21 -1.70 0.19
CA SER A 397 2.15 -2.40 -0.69
C SER A 397 3.36 -3.00 0.01
N ALA A 398 3.71 -2.56 1.24
CA ALA A 398 4.84 -3.11 1.94
C ALA A 398 4.49 -4.47 2.56
N ARG A 399 5.10 -5.52 2.04
CA ARG A 399 4.99 -6.87 2.60
C ARG A 399 6.10 -7.08 3.62
N ARG A 400 5.75 -7.03 4.92
CA ARG A 400 6.69 -7.11 6.04
C ARG A 400 6.32 -8.22 6.99
N GLN A 401 7.32 -8.91 7.54
CA GLN A 401 7.04 -9.94 8.54
C GLN A 401 6.32 -9.34 9.75
N ALA A 402 5.17 -9.92 10.09
CA ALA A 402 4.37 -9.46 11.22
C ALA A 402 5.09 -9.64 12.57
N GLY A 403 6.03 -10.59 12.64
CA GLY A 403 6.68 -10.95 13.89
C GLY A 403 5.64 -11.34 14.94
N SER A 404 5.90 -11.02 16.19
CA SER A 404 4.98 -11.38 17.30
C SER A 404 3.57 -10.76 17.22
N ALA A 405 3.29 -9.85 16.27
CA ALA A 405 1.92 -9.39 16.04
C ALA A 405 1.03 -10.47 15.40
N PHE A 406 1.60 -11.56 14.90
CA PHE A 406 0.87 -12.72 14.40
C PHE A 406 0.38 -13.66 15.54
N LYS A 407 1.00 -13.63 16.72
CA LYS A 407 0.70 -14.57 17.82
C LYS A 407 -0.76 -14.63 18.23
N PRO A 408 -1.55 -13.52 18.28
CA PRO A 408 -2.97 -13.62 18.64
C PRO A 408 -3.74 -14.61 17.78
N PHE A 409 -3.41 -14.81 16.52
CA PHE A 409 -4.05 -15.81 15.65
C PHE A 409 -3.70 -17.24 16.08
N VAL A 410 -2.47 -17.49 16.54
CA VAL A 410 -2.07 -18.79 17.09
C VAL A 410 -2.86 -19.12 18.34
N TYR A 411 -2.97 -18.15 19.25
CA TYR A 411 -3.68 -18.34 20.53
C TYR A 411 -5.20 -18.40 20.34
N ALA A 412 -5.75 -17.65 19.38
CA ALA A 412 -7.17 -17.74 19.06
C ALA A 412 -7.54 -19.12 18.48
N ALA A 413 -6.72 -19.64 17.56
CA ALA A 413 -6.88 -20.99 17.03
C ALA A 413 -6.76 -22.06 18.14
N ALA A 414 -5.87 -21.84 19.10
CA ALA A 414 -5.72 -22.73 20.26
C ALA A 414 -6.97 -22.71 21.14
N VAL A 415 -7.46 -21.52 21.52
CA VAL A 415 -8.66 -21.39 22.37
C VAL A 415 -9.89 -21.92 21.62
N ALA A 416 -10.04 -21.66 20.35
CA ALA A 416 -11.10 -22.24 19.50
C ALA A 416 -11.00 -23.78 19.40
N SER A 417 -9.82 -24.34 19.66
CA SER A 417 -9.59 -25.81 19.73
C SER A 417 -9.77 -26.38 21.14
N GLY A 418 -10.29 -25.58 22.09
CA GLY A 418 -10.53 -26.03 23.47
C GLY A 418 -9.34 -25.86 24.42
N ARG A 419 -8.24 -25.20 24.00
CA ARG A 419 -7.14 -24.86 24.91
C ARG A 419 -7.57 -23.69 25.82
N MET A 420 -7.09 -23.70 27.07
CA MET A 420 -7.39 -22.68 28.06
C MET A 420 -6.15 -21.86 28.39
N LEU A 421 -6.29 -20.55 28.58
CA LEU A 421 -5.15 -19.66 28.79
C LEU A 421 -4.42 -19.87 30.14
N ASN A 422 -5.08 -20.50 31.13
CA ASN A 422 -4.48 -20.92 32.41
C ASN A 422 -3.61 -22.19 32.29
N GLN A 423 -3.72 -22.94 31.18
CA GLN A 423 -2.90 -24.14 30.95
C GLN A 423 -1.43 -23.76 30.89
N LYS A 424 -0.61 -24.61 31.50
CA LYS A 424 0.83 -24.43 31.54
C LYS A 424 1.50 -25.01 30.31
N VAL A 425 2.54 -24.34 29.88
CA VAL A 425 3.39 -24.71 28.75
C VAL A 425 4.85 -24.53 29.13
N LEU A 426 5.71 -25.39 28.66
CA LEU A 426 7.14 -25.36 28.96
C LEU A 426 7.86 -24.30 28.11
N ASP A 427 8.47 -23.32 28.77
CA ASP A 427 9.44 -22.41 28.19
C ASP A 427 10.87 -22.91 28.45
N GLN A 428 11.30 -23.90 27.67
CA GLN A 428 12.61 -24.52 27.71
C GLN A 428 13.12 -24.72 26.29
N PRO A 429 14.45 -24.90 26.11
CA PRO A 429 15.02 -25.15 24.78
C PRO A 429 14.23 -26.19 23.99
N LEU A 430 13.93 -25.84 22.75
CA LEU A 430 13.15 -26.66 21.82
C LEU A 430 13.92 -26.86 20.53
N GLU A 431 13.88 -28.08 20.01
CA GLU A 431 14.40 -28.40 18.69
C GLU A 431 13.24 -28.96 17.84
N VAL A 432 12.96 -28.27 16.74
CA VAL A 432 11.87 -28.59 15.81
C VAL A 432 12.46 -29.22 14.56
N SER A 433 12.04 -30.40 14.19
CA SER A 433 12.43 -31.04 12.93
C SER A 433 11.74 -30.30 11.75
N LEU A 434 12.53 -30.02 10.71
CA LEU A 434 12.05 -29.41 9.46
C LEU A 434 12.05 -30.41 8.28
N GLY A 435 12.16 -31.72 8.60
CA GLY A 435 12.29 -32.77 7.62
C GLY A 435 13.74 -33.03 7.17
N GLY A 436 14.06 -34.27 6.86
CA GLY A 436 15.40 -34.72 6.59
C GLY A 436 16.34 -34.54 7.79
N HIS A 437 17.54 -34.02 7.58
CA HIS A 437 18.52 -33.74 8.65
C HIS A 437 18.49 -32.26 9.15
N ARG A 438 17.42 -31.49 8.78
CA ARG A 438 17.33 -30.10 9.18
C ARG A 438 16.50 -29.95 10.45
N SER A 439 17.03 -29.18 11.40
CA SER A 439 16.31 -28.80 12.59
C SER A 439 16.38 -27.28 12.82
N TRP A 440 15.43 -26.76 13.56
CA TRP A 440 15.36 -25.37 13.95
C TRP A 440 15.21 -25.25 15.46
N LYS A 441 15.97 -24.34 16.07
CA LYS A 441 15.96 -24.09 17.50
C LYS A 441 15.46 -22.67 17.77
N PRO A 442 14.14 -22.49 18.00
CA PRO A 442 13.60 -21.17 18.34
C PRO A 442 14.20 -20.68 19.66
N LYS A 443 14.41 -19.35 19.74
CA LYS A 443 14.89 -18.66 20.94
C LYS A 443 13.87 -17.62 21.36
N ASN A 444 13.76 -17.37 22.67
CA ASN A 444 13.05 -16.21 23.19
C ASN A 444 13.83 -14.93 22.85
N PHE A 445 13.13 -13.81 22.70
CA PHE A 445 13.73 -12.52 22.34
C PHE A 445 14.72 -12.02 23.44
N ASP A 446 14.41 -12.29 24.70
CA ASP A 446 15.23 -11.96 25.87
C ASP A 446 16.37 -12.98 26.11
N GLY A 447 16.39 -14.08 25.35
CA GLY A 447 17.35 -15.17 25.50
C GLY A 447 17.15 -16.04 26.76
N ALA A 448 16.14 -15.73 27.59
CA ALA A 448 15.85 -16.44 28.84
C ALA A 448 14.71 -17.45 28.65
N PHE A 449 14.73 -18.50 29.48
CA PHE A 449 13.68 -19.48 29.59
C PHE A 449 13.11 -19.44 31.00
N ASP A 450 11.78 -19.39 31.11
CA ASP A 450 11.09 -19.19 32.36
C ASP A 450 10.55 -20.49 32.99
N GLY A 451 10.83 -21.64 32.39
CA GLY A 451 10.32 -22.94 32.86
C GLY A 451 8.84 -23.13 32.51
N GLU A 452 8.06 -23.50 33.46
CA GLU A 452 6.63 -23.71 33.27
C GLU A 452 5.84 -22.41 33.49
N ILE A 453 5.20 -21.91 32.44
CA ILE A 453 4.39 -20.69 32.48
C ILE A 453 3.00 -20.94 31.90
N THR A 454 2.01 -20.09 32.19
CA THR A 454 0.69 -20.19 31.59
C THR A 454 0.71 -19.73 30.10
N LEU A 455 -0.23 -20.22 29.31
CA LEU A 455 -0.43 -19.75 27.95
C LEU A 455 -0.73 -18.24 27.92
N ARG A 456 -1.49 -17.72 28.93
CA ARG A 456 -1.72 -16.29 29.09
C ARG A 456 -0.39 -15.52 29.23
N ASP A 457 0.48 -15.93 30.15
CA ASP A 457 1.75 -15.25 30.36
C ASP A 457 2.67 -15.37 29.15
N ALA A 458 2.64 -16.50 28.45
CA ALA A 458 3.38 -16.69 27.21
C ALA A 458 2.94 -15.70 26.11
N LEU A 459 1.63 -15.43 25.97
CA LEU A 459 1.09 -14.43 25.06
C LEU A 459 1.43 -13.01 25.50
N VAL A 460 1.17 -12.69 26.78
CA VAL A 460 1.36 -11.35 27.38
C VAL A 460 2.83 -10.91 27.30
N ARG A 461 3.73 -11.81 27.68
CA ARG A 461 5.20 -11.58 27.64
C ARG A 461 5.80 -11.89 26.25
N SER A 462 4.99 -12.33 25.32
CA SER A 462 5.38 -12.59 23.93
C SER A 462 6.50 -13.63 23.77
N LYS A 463 6.51 -14.69 24.60
CA LYS A 463 7.51 -15.76 24.54
C LYS A 463 7.41 -16.53 23.22
N ASN A 464 8.54 -16.87 22.65
CA ASN A 464 8.61 -17.54 21.35
C ASN A 464 8.46 -19.06 21.48
N VAL A 465 9.23 -19.68 22.37
CA VAL A 465 9.28 -21.12 22.48
C VAL A 465 7.93 -21.72 22.88
N PRO A 466 7.22 -21.19 23.91
CA PRO A 466 5.88 -21.62 24.22
C PRO A 466 4.89 -21.49 23.07
N THR A 467 5.00 -20.40 22.30
CA THR A 467 4.13 -20.18 21.12
C THR A 467 4.36 -21.20 20.02
N VAL A 468 5.62 -21.60 19.79
CA VAL A 468 5.95 -22.65 18.81
C VAL A 468 5.42 -24.01 19.26
N ARG A 469 5.57 -24.35 20.56
CA ARG A 469 4.98 -25.58 21.10
C ARG A 469 3.46 -25.60 20.92
N LEU A 470 2.80 -24.49 21.29
CA LEU A 470 1.35 -24.36 21.11
C LEU A 470 0.94 -24.52 19.64
N ALA A 471 1.69 -23.95 18.72
CA ALA A 471 1.40 -24.05 17.29
C ALA A 471 1.59 -25.48 16.77
N GLN A 472 2.55 -26.24 17.29
CA GLN A 472 2.70 -27.66 16.96
C GLN A 472 1.51 -28.48 17.49
N ASP A 473 1.01 -28.17 18.71
CA ASP A 473 -0.13 -28.85 19.30
C ASP A 473 -1.45 -28.56 18.57
N VAL A 474 -1.64 -27.33 18.08
CA VAL A 474 -2.84 -26.90 17.35
C VAL A 474 -2.80 -27.32 15.87
N GLY A 475 -1.61 -27.43 15.31
CA GLY A 475 -1.38 -27.63 13.89
C GLY A 475 -1.25 -26.31 13.11
N THR A 476 -0.13 -26.20 12.39
CA THR A 476 0.21 -24.97 11.62
C THR A 476 -0.78 -24.67 10.51
N ARG A 477 -1.32 -25.71 9.88
CA ARG A 477 -2.36 -25.58 8.84
C ARG A 477 -3.62 -24.90 9.37
N ARG A 478 -4.13 -25.34 10.52
CA ARG A 478 -5.34 -24.75 11.12
C ARG A 478 -5.14 -23.28 11.48
N ILE A 479 -3.95 -22.92 11.96
CA ILE A 479 -3.60 -21.52 12.25
C ILE A 479 -3.53 -20.69 10.96
N ALA A 480 -2.98 -21.26 9.88
CA ALA A 480 -2.92 -20.61 8.58
C ALA A 480 -4.33 -20.35 8.00
N GLU A 481 -5.21 -21.37 8.04
CA GLU A 481 -6.60 -21.27 7.61
C GLU A 481 -7.34 -20.19 8.40
N PHE A 482 -7.21 -20.18 9.73
CA PHE A 482 -7.81 -19.15 10.56
C PHE A 482 -7.30 -17.74 10.24
N ALA A 483 -5.98 -17.57 10.03
CA ALA A 483 -5.41 -16.28 9.68
C ALA A 483 -5.90 -15.79 8.30
N GLN A 484 -6.11 -16.69 7.34
CA GLN A 484 -6.71 -16.37 6.04
C GLN A 484 -8.18 -15.99 6.18
N GLU A 485 -8.95 -16.70 6.99
CA GLU A 485 -10.32 -16.34 7.32
C GLU A 485 -10.40 -14.97 7.97
N ALA A 486 -9.42 -14.60 8.78
CA ALA A 486 -9.31 -13.26 9.36
C ALA A 486 -8.95 -12.17 8.36
N GLY A 487 -8.50 -12.52 7.14
CA GLY A 487 -8.22 -11.57 6.07
C GLY A 487 -6.73 -11.34 5.76
N ILE A 488 -5.86 -12.22 6.23
CA ILE A 488 -4.44 -12.21 5.82
C ILE A 488 -4.32 -12.98 4.50
N ASP A 489 -3.91 -12.29 3.44
CA ASP A 489 -3.81 -12.88 2.11
C ASP A 489 -2.73 -13.96 2.00
N PRO A 490 -3.01 -15.08 1.29
CA PRO A 490 -2.03 -16.12 1.04
C PRO A 490 -0.90 -15.67 0.07
N PRO A 491 0.24 -16.38 0.07
CA PRO A 491 0.44 -17.66 0.73
C PRO A 491 0.94 -17.51 2.17
N ILE A 492 0.28 -18.20 3.12
CA ILE A 492 0.79 -18.38 4.47
C ILE A 492 1.54 -19.71 4.51
N SER A 493 2.82 -19.66 4.80
CA SER A 493 3.64 -20.87 4.94
C SER A 493 3.23 -21.65 6.17
N GLU A 494 2.96 -22.96 6.04
CA GLU A 494 2.63 -23.84 7.15
C GLU A 494 3.85 -24.31 7.96
N GLN A 495 5.00 -23.69 7.77
CA GLN A 495 6.20 -24.02 8.55
C GLN A 495 6.06 -23.59 10.03
N PRO A 496 6.66 -24.30 10.98
CA PRO A 496 6.58 -23.98 12.40
C PRO A 496 6.99 -22.53 12.76
N SER A 497 7.86 -21.91 11.97
CA SER A 497 8.28 -20.52 12.14
C SER A 497 7.15 -19.52 11.88
N MET A 498 6.08 -19.90 11.18
CA MET A 498 4.89 -19.08 10.96
C MET A 498 4.29 -18.60 12.29
N ALA A 499 4.31 -19.44 13.33
CA ALA A 499 3.84 -19.08 14.67
C ALA A 499 4.54 -17.84 15.27
N LEU A 500 5.73 -17.52 14.81
CA LEU A 500 6.49 -16.33 15.20
C LEU A 500 6.32 -15.16 14.23
N GLY A 501 5.39 -15.27 13.26
CA GLY A 501 5.05 -14.23 12.33
C GLY A 501 6.08 -14.02 11.21
N THR A 502 6.67 -15.12 10.69
CA THR A 502 7.46 -15.04 9.44
C THR A 502 6.58 -14.77 8.21
N VAL A 503 5.27 -14.71 8.41
CA VAL A 503 4.28 -14.32 7.41
C VAL A 503 4.49 -12.85 7.04
N ALA A 504 4.60 -12.59 5.75
CA ALA A 504 4.72 -11.24 5.21
C ALA A 504 3.32 -10.65 4.99
N VAL A 505 3.01 -9.56 5.68
CA VAL A 505 1.72 -8.88 5.66
C VAL A 505 1.89 -7.40 5.37
N SER A 506 0.87 -6.77 4.83
CA SER A 506 0.79 -5.31 4.80
C SER A 506 0.14 -4.77 6.09
N PRO A 507 0.42 -3.50 6.47
CA PRO A 507 -0.23 -2.88 7.62
C PRO A 507 -1.75 -2.92 7.58
N VAL A 508 -2.36 -2.73 6.42
CA VAL A 508 -3.83 -2.76 6.28
C VAL A 508 -4.39 -4.16 6.45
N GLU A 509 -3.74 -5.19 5.89
CA GLU A 509 -4.17 -6.59 6.10
C GLU A 509 -4.16 -6.97 7.58
N LEU A 510 -3.08 -6.61 8.27
CA LEU A 510 -2.95 -6.92 9.68
C LEU A 510 -3.97 -6.14 10.53
N ALA A 511 -4.23 -4.87 10.23
CA ALA A 511 -5.26 -4.08 10.90
C ALA A 511 -6.66 -4.65 10.64
N ALA A 512 -6.99 -5.00 9.40
CA ALA A 512 -8.26 -5.62 9.04
C ALA A 512 -8.47 -6.96 9.75
N ALA A 513 -7.44 -7.82 9.81
CA ALA A 513 -7.53 -9.09 10.51
C ALA A 513 -7.77 -8.93 12.03
N TYR A 514 -7.27 -7.86 12.65
CA TYR A 514 -7.51 -7.57 14.07
C TYR A 514 -8.91 -7.06 14.36
N THR A 515 -9.69 -6.65 13.35
CA THR A 515 -11.09 -6.26 13.56
C THR A 515 -11.91 -7.42 14.10
N ALA A 516 -11.55 -8.67 13.76
CA ALA A 516 -12.18 -9.86 14.32
C ALA A 516 -12.07 -9.96 15.86
N PHE A 517 -10.99 -9.46 16.46
CA PHE A 517 -10.86 -9.37 17.91
C PHE A 517 -11.62 -8.16 18.46
N ALA A 518 -11.50 -7.00 17.81
CA ALA A 518 -12.14 -5.76 18.27
C ALA A 518 -13.66 -5.85 18.25
N SER A 519 -14.25 -6.52 17.26
CA SER A 519 -15.68 -6.68 17.05
C SER A 519 -16.23 -8.02 17.58
N LEU A 520 -15.45 -8.71 18.44
CA LEU A 520 -15.85 -9.96 19.09
C LEU A 520 -16.29 -11.04 18.08
N GLY A 521 -15.50 -11.25 17.05
CA GLY A 521 -15.64 -12.37 16.13
C GLY A 521 -15.88 -11.99 14.67
N ASP A 522 -16.29 -10.76 14.41
CA ASP A 522 -16.57 -10.30 13.05
C ASP A 522 -15.41 -9.51 12.44
N GLY A 523 -14.94 -9.94 11.28
CA GLY A 523 -13.96 -9.21 10.47
C GLY A 523 -14.62 -8.32 9.43
N VAL A 524 -13.99 -7.18 9.12
CA VAL A 524 -14.46 -6.23 8.09
C VAL A 524 -13.38 -5.92 7.08
N ARG A 525 -13.78 -5.47 5.89
CA ARG A 525 -12.86 -5.02 4.84
C ARG A 525 -12.68 -3.50 4.89
N PRO A 526 -11.46 -3.00 4.61
CA PRO A 526 -11.21 -1.56 4.51
C PRO A 526 -12.08 -0.89 3.44
N ARG A 527 -12.66 0.27 3.76
CA ARG A 527 -13.51 1.06 2.88
C ARG A 527 -13.09 2.53 2.92
N PHE A 528 -12.94 3.17 1.74
CA PHE A 528 -12.48 4.55 1.62
C PHE A 528 -13.60 5.52 1.26
N VAL A 529 -14.51 5.10 0.38
CA VAL A 529 -15.57 5.95 -0.15
C VAL A 529 -16.92 5.42 0.30
N VAL A 530 -17.80 6.33 0.72
CA VAL A 530 -19.16 6.01 1.16
C VAL A 530 -20.17 6.40 0.09
N ARG A 531 -19.96 7.57 -0.56
CA ARG A 531 -20.89 8.07 -1.55
C ARG A 531 -20.20 9.06 -2.48
N VAL A 532 -20.68 9.10 -3.73
CA VAL A 532 -20.25 10.06 -4.75
C VAL A 532 -21.46 10.78 -5.31
N ASP A 533 -21.46 12.10 -5.21
CA ASP A 533 -22.48 12.97 -5.76
C ASP A 533 -21.92 13.79 -6.93
N ALA A 534 -22.76 14.01 -7.96
CA ALA A 534 -22.50 15.01 -8.98
C ALA A 534 -22.65 16.43 -8.42
N GLU A 535 -22.18 17.44 -9.17
CA GLU A 535 -22.27 18.86 -8.78
C GLU A 535 -23.72 19.31 -8.52
N ASP A 536 -24.68 18.75 -9.26
CA ASP A 536 -26.12 18.99 -9.12
C ASP A 536 -26.76 18.29 -7.90
N GLY A 537 -25.99 17.52 -7.12
CA GLY A 537 -26.42 16.78 -5.93
C GLY A 537 -27.03 15.42 -6.24
N ARG A 538 -27.04 14.97 -7.48
CA ARG A 538 -27.48 13.63 -7.86
C ARG A 538 -26.45 12.60 -7.38
N VAL A 539 -26.91 11.56 -6.68
CA VAL A 539 -26.08 10.45 -6.25
C VAL A 539 -25.68 9.61 -7.47
N LEU A 540 -24.38 9.55 -7.76
CA LEU A 540 -23.84 8.72 -8.84
C LEU A 540 -23.52 7.32 -8.34
N TRP A 541 -23.01 7.22 -7.12
CA TRP A 541 -22.71 5.96 -6.51
C TRP A 541 -22.79 6.06 -4.98
N GLN A 542 -23.18 4.97 -4.35
CA GLN A 542 -23.23 4.82 -2.90
C GLN A 542 -22.76 3.41 -2.54
N ALA A 543 -21.94 3.31 -1.50
CA ALA A 543 -21.48 2.04 -0.97
C ALA A 543 -22.63 1.23 -0.36
N ASP A 544 -22.58 -0.09 -0.53
CA ASP A 544 -23.42 -1.01 0.20
C ASP A 544 -23.11 -1.00 1.70
N GLU A 545 -24.00 -1.62 2.49
CA GLU A 545 -23.71 -1.87 3.91
C GLU A 545 -22.38 -2.61 4.08
N PRO A 546 -21.60 -2.30 5.15
CA PRO A 546 -20.33 -2.96 5.40
C PRO A 546 -20.47 -4.48 5.47
N GLU A 547 -19.71 -5.19 4.64
CA GLU A 547 -19.67 -6.64 4.68
C GLU A 547 -18.95 -7.10 5.94
N ARG A 548 -19.68 -7.73 6.86
CA ARG A 548 -19.14 -8.38 8.04
C ARG A 548 -19.02 -9.87 7.79
N ARG A 549 -17.83 -10.38 8.02
CA ARG A 549 -17.56 -11.80 7.91
C ARG A 549 -17.33 -12.38 9.31
N HIS A 550 -18.14 -13.36 9.70
CA HIS A 550 -17.90 -14.09 10.93
C HIS A 550 -16.62 -14.93 10.80
N VAL A 551 -15.63 -14.69 11.67
CA VAL A 551 -14.29 -15.28 11.64
C VAL A 551 -14.11 -16.26 12.80
N LEU A 552 -14.57 -15.88 13.99
CA LEU A 552 -14.44 -16.72 15.18
C LEU A 552 -15.57 -16.47 16.19
N ASP A 553 -15.75 -17.42 17.11
CA ASP A 553 -16.73 -17.30 18.18
C ASP A 553 -16.43 -16.08 19.07
N ALA A 554 -17.49 -15.36 19.47
CA ALA A 554 -17.37 -14.15 20.27
C ALA A 554 -16.72 -14.41 21.65
N ALA A 555 -16.94 -15.58 22.24
CA ALA A 555 -16.31 -15.95 23.50
C ALA A 555 -14.80 -16.16 23.33
N VAL A 556 -14.37 -16.76 22.24
CA VAL A 556 -12.93 -16.90 21.89
C VAL A 556 -12.31 -15.53 21.70
N ALA A 557 -12.95 -14.65 20.90
CA ALA A 557 -12.47 -13.28 20.66
C ALA A 557 -12.34 -12.50 21.97
N TYR A 558 -13.31 -12.61 22.86
CA TYR A 558 -13.31 -11.93 24.16
C TYR A 558 -12.18 -12.41 25.07
N VAL A 559 -11.99 -13.74 25.19
CA VAL A 559 -10.89 -14.34 26.00
C VAL A 559 -9.51 -13.90 25.49
N ILE A 560 -9.33 -13.85 24.17
CA ILE A 560 -8.08 -13.36 23.58
C ILE A 560 -7.93 -11.85 23.80
N THR A 561 -9.00 -11.06 23.67
CA THR A 561 -8.99 -9.62 23.90
C THR A 561 -8.59 -9.28 25.33
N ASP A 562 -9.16 -9.97 26.33
CA ASP A 562 -8.80 -9.84 27.73
C ASP A 562 -7.30 -10.12 27.98
N ALA A 563 -6.76 -11.19 27.38
CA ALA A 563 -5.32 -11.46 27.46
C ALA A 563 -4.48 -10.38 26.75
N LEU A 564 -4.99 -9.76 25.68
CA LEU A 564 -4.32 -8.67 24.98
C LEU A 564 -4.47 -7.32 25.71
N GLU A 565 -5.43 -7.12 26.61
CA GLU A 565 -5.46 -6.00 27.56
C GLU A 565 -4.30 -6.11 28.56
N ASP A 566 -3.99 -7.34 28.99
CA ASP A 566 -2.84 -7.62 29.85
C ASP A 566 -1.50 -7.27 29.17
N VAL A 567 -1.39 -7.39 27.85
CA VAL A 567 -0.20 -6.94 27.12
C VAL A 567 0.09 -5.46 27.36
N LEU A 568 -0.96 -4.63 27.52
CA LEU A 568 -0.85 -3.18 27.74
C LEU A 568 -0.63 -2.80 29.22
N THR A 569 -0.94 -3.70 30.14
CA THR A 569 -0.86 -3.42 31.58
C THR A 569 0.39 -3.99 32.23
N ARG A 570 0.78 -5.22 31.86
CA ARG A 570 1.91 -5.96 32.44
C ARG A 570 2.79 -6.69 31.42
N GLY A 571 2.55 -6.47 30.12
CA GLY A 571 3.23 -7.14 29.03
C GLY A 571 4.13 -6.23 28.21
N THR A 572 4.35 -6.61 26.96
CA THR A 572 5.29 -5.92 26.04
C THR A 572 4.77 -4.58 25.51
N GLY A 573 3.50 -4.24 25.76
CA GLY A 573 2.82 -3.02 25.30
C GLY A 573 2.60 -1.94 26.36
N THR A 574 3.23 -2.03 27.55
CA THR A 574 3.02 -1.09 28.67
C THR A 574 3.21 0.37 28.29
N ALA A 575 4.06 0.64 27.27
CA ALA A 575 4.28 1.98 26.75
C ALA A 575 2.96 2.68 26.32
N VAL A 576 1.89 1.94 26.01
CA VAL A 576 0.57 2.51 25.73
C VAL A 576 0.02 3.22 26.96
N ARG A 577 0.05 2.54 28.11
CA ARG A 577 -0.43 3.08 29.38
C ARG A 577 0.52 4.15 29.94
N GLU A 578 1.81 3.96 29.76
CA GLU A 578 2.85 4.95 30.13
C GLU A 578 2.70 6.25 29.31
N SER A 579 2.30 6.15 28.04
CA SER A 579 2.01 7.31 27.20
C SER A 579 0.68 8.02 27.51
N GLY A 580 -0.06 7.56 28.53
CA GLY A 580 -1.25 8.24 29.05
C GLY A 580 -2.60 7.73 28.54
N PHE A 581 -2.65 6.82 27.59
CA PHE A 581 -3.93 6.27 27.12
C PHE A 581 -4.53 5.30 28.15
N ARG A 582 -5.76 5.60 28.63
CA ARG A 582 -6.41 4.88 29.75
C ARG A 582 -7.73 4.20 29.38
N ALA A 583 -8.30 4.49 28.21
CA ALA A 583 -9.54 3.86 27.77
C ALA A 583 -9.35 2.34 27.56
N PRO A 584 -10.47 1.56 27.56
CA PRO A 584 -10.43 0.15 27.19
C PRO A 584 -9.71 -0.08 25.87
N ALA A 585 -8.68 -0.90 25.92
CA ALA A 585 -7.87 -1.20 24.75
C ALA A 585 -7.07 -2.48 24.95
N ALA A 586 -6.89 -3.20 23.86
CA ALA A 586 -6.08 -4.39 23.76
C ALA A 586 -5.09 -4.24 22.58
N GLY A 587 -4.05 -5.07 22.53
CA GLY A 587 -3.11 -4.97 21.42
C GLY A 587 -1.89 -5.88 21.57
N LYS A 588 -1.10 -5.92 20.50
CA LYS A 588 0.10 -6.74 20.42
C LYS A 588 1.26 -6.02 19.75
N THR A 589 2.41 -6.15 20.35
CA THR A 589 3.69 -5.71 19.76
C THR A 589 4.21 -6.75 18.78
N GLY A 590 4.78 -6.30 17.68
CA GLY A 590 5.57 -7.09 16.74
C GLY A 590 7.00 -6.58 16.68
N THR A 591 7.95 -7.50 16.58
CA THR A 591 9.36 -7.18 16.37
C THR A 591 9.96 -8.34 15.59
N THR A 592 10.61 -8.04 14.47
CA THR A 592 11.38 -9.03 13.73
C THR A 592 12.80 -9.14 14.28
N ASN A 593 13.51 -10.17 13.84
CA ASN A 593 14.91 -10.37 14.22
C ASN A 593 15.71 -9.07 13.99
N ASP A 594 16.61 -8.78 14.94
CA ASP A 594 17.46 -7.58 14.95
C ASP A 594 16.73 -6.22 14.96
N GLY A 595 15.40 -6.19 15.18
CA GLY A 595 14.62 -4.96 15.23
C GLY A 595 14.57 -4.21 13.89
N ALA A 596 14.52 -4.95 12.79
CA ALA A 596 14.42 -4.38 11.45
C ALA A 596 13.01 -3.88 11.14
N ASP A 597 11.98 -4.60 11.61
CA ASP A 597 10.59 -4.18 11.54
C ASP A 597 10.02 -4.13 12.96
N THR A 598 9.38 -3.03 13.29
CA THR A 598 8.69 -2.84 14.58
C THR A 598 7.23 -2.52 14.34
N TRP A 599 6.36 -3.25 15.06
CA TRP A 599 4.92 -3.18 14.92
C TRP A 599 4.24 -2.92 16.26
N PHE A 600 3.14 -2.23 16.20
CA PHE A 600 2.13 -2.27 17.22
C PHE A 600 0.75 -2.28 16.55
N VAL A 601 -0.02 -3.32 16.81
CA VAL A 601 -1.44 -3.38 16.42
C VAL A 601 -2.24 -3.37 17.68
N GLY A 602 -3.01 -2.32 17.85
CA GLY A 602 -3.87 -2.13 19.01
C GLY A 602 -5.27 -1.74 18.60
N TYR A 603 -6.22 -1.97 19.50
CA TYR A 603 -7.60 -1.69 19.23
C TYR A 603 -8.37 -1.32 20.51
N THR A 604 -9.45 -0.61 20.32
CA THR A 604 -10.55 -0.39 21.23
C THR A 604 -11.78 -1.11 20.69
N PRO A 605 -12.91 -1.12 21.35
CA PRO A 605 -14.17 -1.64 20.77
C PRO A 605 -14.61 -0.93 19.47
N GLU A 606 -14.08 0.27 19.21
CA GLU A 606 -14.51 1.11 18.09
C GLU A 606 -13.47 1.24 16.97
N VAL A 607 -12.18 1.17 17.30
CA VAL A 607 -11.10 1.48 16.36
C VAL A 607 -9.95 0.49 16.47
N VAL A 608 -9.52 -0.03 15.34
CA VAL A 608 -8.27 -0.80 15.19
C VAL A 608 -7.23 0.07 14.50
N ALA A 609 -6.01 0.13 15.04
CA ALA A 609 -4.93 0.80 14.33
C ALA A 609 -3.63 -0.02 14.35
N ALA A 610 -2.96 -0.05 13.20
CA ALA A 610 -1.64 -0.66 13.05
C ALA A 610 -0.60 0.42 12.78
N VAL A 611 0.52 0.32 13.50
CA VAL A 611 1.71 1.18 13.32
C VAL A 611 2.89 0.29 12.98
N TRP A 612 3.56 0.60 11.88
CA TRP A 612 4.81 -0.04 11.47
C TRP A 612 5.93 0.98 11.33
N MET A 613 7.15 0.59 11.67
CA MET A 613 8.36 1.34 11.37
C MET A 613 9.48 0.41 10.94
N GLY A 614 10.24 0.84 9.94
CA GLY A 614 11.35 0.10 9.35
C GLY A 614 11.99 0.86 8.20
N PHE A 615 12.95 0.22 7.55
CA PHE A 615 13.53 0.72 6.31
C PHE A 615 12.95 -0.02 5.12
N ASP A 616 12.88 0.61 3.95
CA ASP A 616 12.45 -0.04 2.72
C ASP A 616 13.35 -1.24 2.40
N ARG A 617 14.67 -1.07 2.46
CA ARG A 617 15.62 -2.18 2.50
C ARG A 617 15.84 -2.63 3.94
N GLN A 618 15.44 -3.87 4.21
CA GLN A 618 15.43 -4.43 5.55
C GLN A 618 16.82 -4.35 6.22
N ARG A 619 16.87 -3.65 7.35
CA ARG A 619 18.04 -3.52 8.23
C ARG A 619 17.61 -3.12 9.63
N PRO A 620 18.42 -3.36 10.67
CA PRO A 620 18.11 -2.93 12.03
C PRO A 620 17.87 -1.42 12.12
N ILE A 621 16.81 -1.02 12.86
CA ILE A 621 16.51 0.40 13.09
C ILE A 621 17.54 1.00 14.06
N MET A 622 17.70 0.37 15.21
CA MET A 622 18.62 0.75 16.26
C MET A 622 18.80 -0.40 17.28
N ALA A 623 19.76 -0.32 18.15
CA ALA A 623 19.94 -1.29 19.21
C ALA A 623 18.70 -1.36 20.13
N LYS A 624 18.25 -2.58 20.43
CA LYS A 624 17.06 -2.84 21.25
C LYS A 624 15.77 -2.20 20.69
N ALA A 625 15.65 -2.06 19.38
CA ALA A 625 14.41 -1.67 18.74
C ALA A 625 13.34 -2.73 18.98
N THR A 626 12.18 -2.32 19.51
CA THR A 626 11.02 -3.18 19.71
C THR A 626 9.74 -2.42 19.38
N GLY A 627 8.68 -3.14 19.00
CA GLY A 627 7.38 -2.54 18.75
C GLY A 627 6.83 -1.80 19.96
N GLY A 628 7.03 -2.34 21.18
CA GLY A 628 6.64 -1.67 22.42
C GLY A 628 7.34 -0.32 22.64
N ARG A 629 8.62 -0.22 22.26
CA ARG A 629 9.39 1.01 22.44
C ARG A 629 9.19 2.05 21.33
N LEU A 630 9.01 1.60 20.09
CA LEU A 630 8.97 2.50 18.94
C LEU A 630 7.54 2.74 18.44
N ALA A 631 6.75 1.69 18.22
CA ALA A 631 5.43 1.79 17.58
C ALA A 631 4.28 2.03 18.57
N ALA A 632 4.28 1.39 19.74
CA ALA A 632 3.22 1.53 20.74
C ALA A 632 2.98 2.97 21.23
N PRO A 633 4.02 3.81 21.45
CA PRO A 633 3.80 5.21 21.81
C PRO A 633 3.10 6.04 20.72
N VAL A 634 3.33 5.74 19.45
CA VAL A 634 2.62 6.42 18.33
C VAL A 634 1.15 6.08 18.39
N TRP A 635 0.82 4.77 18.49
CA TRP A 635 -0.55 4.30 18.62
C TRP A 635 -1.25 4.98 19.81
N ALA A 636 -0.61 5.00 20.98
CA ALA A 636 -1.19 5.58 22.19
C ALA A 636 -1.53 7.08 22.04
N ARG A 637 -0.62 7.85 21.45
CA ARG A 637 -0.82 9.28 21.22
C ARG A 637 -1.86 9.55 20.13
N LEU A 638 -1.87 8.75 19.05
CA LEU A 638 -2.92 8.76 18.04
C LEU A 638 -4.30 8.56 18.69
N MET A 639 -4.46 7.50 19.47
CA MET A 639 -5.73 7.18 20.11
C MET A 639 -6.13 8.23 21.15
N THR A 640 -5.18 8.77 21.92
CA THR A 640 -5.45 9.87 22.86
C THR A 640 -6.01 11.09 22.12
N ARG A 641 -5.45 11.43 20.97
CA ARG A 641 -5.92 12.57 20.15
C ARG A 641 -7.26 12.27 19.47
N LEU A 642 -7.47 11.04 19.01
CA LEU A 642 -8.73 10.61 18.40
C LEU A 642 -9.89 10.69 19.39
N TYR A 643 -9.67 10.31 20.65
CA TYR A 643 -10.67 10.36 21.71
C TYR A 643 -10.70 11.69 22.48
N ALA A 644 -9.85 12.65 22.14
CA ALA A 644 -9.89 13.97 22.78
C ALA A 644 -11.23 14.65 22.51
N GLY A 645 -11.96 14.97 23.60
CA GLY A 645 -13.29 15.58 23.51
C GLY A 645 -14.43 14.63 23.12
N ARG A 646 -14.16 13.35 22.97
CA ARG A 646 -15.18 12.31 22.75
C ARG A 646 -15.41 11.50 24.04
N LYS A 647 -16.59 10.90 24.18
CA LYS A 647 -16.83 9.90 25.23
C LYS A 647 -15.88 8.73 24.98
N PRO A 648 -15.12 8.27 26.00
CA PRO A 648 -14.32 7.06 25.86
C PRO A 648 -15.20 5.86 25.46
N PRO A 649 -14.66 4.90 24.70
CA PRO A 649 -15.39 3.69 24.35
C PRO A 649 -15.77 2.92 25.61
N SER A 650 -16.92 2.28 25.61
CA SER A 650 -17.31 1.35 26.67
C SER A 650 -16.45 0.09 26.57
N PRO A 651 -16.16 -0.61 27.68
CA PRO A 651 -15.53 -1.93 27.63
C PRO A 651 -16.33 -2.91 26.75
N TRP A 652 -15.65 -3.92 26.24
CA TRP A 652 -16.32 -5.00 25.50
C TRP A 652 -17.36 -5.68 26.39
N PRO A 653 -18.59 -5.90 25.90
CA PRO A 653 -19.57 -6.68 26.64
C PRO A 653 -19.13 -8.15 26.67
N MET A 654 -19.17 -8.75 27.85
CA MET A 654 -18.83 -10.17 28.02
C MET A 654 -19.90 -11.06 27.36
N PRO A 655 -19.53 -11.88 26.36
CA PRO A 655 -20.47 -12.79 25.71
C PRO A 655 -21.00 -13.87 26.66
N ALA A 656 -22.20 -14.35 26.38
CA ALA A 656 -22.84 -15.42 27.20
C ALA A 656 -22.04 -16.74 27.22
N GLY A 657 -21.18 -16.95 26.19
CA GLY A 657 -20.30 -18.13 26.11
C GLY A 657 -19.02 -18.03 26.96
N VAL A 658 -18.82 -16.95 27.76
CA VAL A 658 -17.64 -16.78 28.62
C VAL A 658 -17.99 -17.08 30.05
N VAL A 659 -17.14 -17.84 30.72
CA VAL A 659 -17.24 -18.20 32.14
C VAL A 659 -16.03 -17.62 32.88
N GLU A 660 -16.29 -16.94 34.01
CA GLU A 660 -15.23 -16.46 34.90
C GLU A 660 -14.94 -17.49 36.00
N GLY A 661 -13.68 -17.65 36.35
CA GLY A 661 -13.29 -18.51 37.47
C GLY A 661 -12.04 -18.02 38.18
N MET A 662 -11.93 -18.37 39.48
CA MET A 662 -10.69 -18.13 40.24
C MET A 662 -9.74 -19.30 40.05
N VAL A 663 -8.52 -19.04 39.71
CA VAL A 663 -7.50 -20.05 39.39
C VAL A 663 -6.39 -20.02 40.42
N ASP A 664 -6.00 -21.22 40.86
CA ASP A 664 -4.82 -21.41 41.70
C ASP A 664 -3.54 -21.18 40.90
N PRO A 665 -2.66 -20.24 41.30
CA PRO A 665 -1.49 -19.87 40.50
C PRO A 665 -0.44 -20.98 40.41
N GLN A 666 -0.42 -21.92 41.36
CA GLN A 666 0.53 -23.01 41.39
C GLN A 666 0.12 -24.16 40.46
N THR A 667 -1.13 -24.57 40.52
CA THR A 667 -1.62 -25.72 39.76
C THR A 667 -2.21 -25.33 38.40
N GLY A 668 -2.66 -24.08 38.26
CA GLY A 668 -3.42 -23.64 37.09
C GLY A 668 -4.86 -24.16 37.08
N LEU A 669 -5.36 -24.74 38.17
CA LEU A 669 -6.69 -25.34 38.24
C LEU A 669 -7.72 -24.35 38.80
N LEU A 670 -8.99 -24.56 38.44
CA LEU A 670 -10.09 -23.72 38.87
C LEU A 670 -10.40 -24.01 40.38
N LEU A 671 -10.50 -22.97 41.19
CA LEU A 671 -10.85 -23.08 42.59
C LEU A 671 -12.36 -23.22 42.79
N ALA A 672 -12.77 -24.19 43.57
CA ALA A 672 -14.15 -24.28 44.03
C ALA A 672 -14.51 -23.05 44.89
N SER A 673 -15.79 -22.68 44.88
CA SER A 673 -16.28 -21.55 45.71
C SER A 673 -15.92 -21.73 47.19
N GLY A 674 -15.30 -20.73 47.78
CA GLY A 674 -14.87 -20.75 49.17
C GLY A 674 -13.52 -21.44 49.42
N CYS A 675 -12.84 -21.99 48.42
CA CYS A 675 -11.54 -22.62 48.59
C CYS A 675 -10.41 -21.59 48.43
N ALA A 676 -9.39 -21.71 49.29
CA ALA A 676 -8.16 -20.92 49.15
C ALA A 676 -7.18 -21.57 48.17
N PRO A 677 -6.35 -20.79 47.46
CA PRO A 677 -5.30 -21.34 46.61
C PRO A 677 -4.27 -22.09 47.46
N TRP A 678 -3.57 -23.04 46.81
CA TRP A 678 -2.49 -23.79 47.45
C TRP A 678 -1.34 -22.88 47.91
N SER A 679 -0.98 -21.90 47.07
CA SER A 679 0.00 -20.88 47.40
C SER A 679 -0.30 -19.58 46.65
N GLY A 680 0.13 -18.45 47.21
CA GLY A 680 -0.04 -17.16 46.60
C GLY A 680 -1.48 -16.62 46.65
N VAL A 681 -1.84 -15.77 45.72
CA VAL A 681 -3.16 -15.15 45.57
C VAL A 681 -3.82 -15.69 44.31
N ALA A 682 -5.03 -16.24 44.46
CA ALA A 682 -5.84 -16.67 43.34
C ALA A 682 -6.05 -15.51 42.36
N TYR A 683 -6.00 -15.79 41.08
CA TYR A 683 -6.28 -14.81 40.05
C TYR A 683 -7.51 -15.19 39.21
N LYS A 684 -8.16 -14.18 38.69
CA LYS A 684 -9.32 -14.35 37.80
C LYS A 684 -8.85 -14.78 36.40
N GLU A 685 -9.52 -15.81 35.86
CA GLU A 685 -9.29 -16.26 34.47
C GLU A 685 -10.64 -16.44 33.77
N LEU A 686 -10.59 -16.32 32.45
CA LEU A 686 -11.75 -16.45 31.58
C LEU A 686 -11.67 -17.73 30.75
N PHE A 687 -12.81 -18.39 30.64
CA PHE A 687 -12.95 -19.65 29.92
C PHE A 687 -14.07 -19.57 28.88
N VAL A 688 -13.89 -20.23 27.76
CA VAL A 688 -15.00 -20.49 26.84
C VAL A 688 -15.87 -21.62 27.41
N HIS A 689 -17.18 -21.44 27.38
CA HIS A 689 -18.12 -22.44 27.83
C HIS A 689 -17.87 -23.80 27.15
N GLY A 690 -17.81 -24.87 27.92
CA GLY A 690 -17.44 -26.20 27.42
C GLY A 690 -15.94 -26.53 27.54
N ALA A 691 -15.07 -25.51 27.67
CA ALA A 691 -13.64 -25.65 27.93
C ALA A 691 -13.30 -25.07 29.33
N VAL A 692 -13.97 -25.53 30.37
CA VAL A 692 -13.73 -25.09 31.74
C VAL A 692 -12.92 -26.19 32.46
N PRO A 693 -11.81 -25.84 33.16
CA PRO A 693 -11.01 -26.85 33.86
C PRO A 693 -11.76 -27.48 35.02
N VAL A 694 -11.28 -28.64 35.47
CA VAL A 694 -11.80 -29.30 36.68
C VAL A 694 -11.65 -28.39 37.90
N THR A 695 -12.69 -28.30 38.71
CA THR A 695 -12.70 -27.54 39.96
C THR A 695 -12.02 -28.32 41.08
N VAL A 696 -11.12 -27.67 41.80
CA VAL A 696 -10.38 -28.27 42.95
C VAL A 696 -10.52 -27.42 44.18
N CYS A 697 -10.39 -28.08 45.36
CA CYS A 697 -10.26 -27.41 46.64
C CYS A 697 -8.98 -27.91 47.33
N PRO A 698 -7.88 -27.14 47.26
CA PRO A 698 -6.56 -27.57 47.74
C PRO A 698 -6.52 -28.00 49.24
N SER A 699 -7.45 -27.50 50.03
CA SER A 699 -7.52 -27.84 51.45
C SER A 699 -8.17 -29.20 51.77
N GLN A 700 -8.70 -29.93 50.76
CA GLN A 700 -9.53 -31.11 51.01
C GLN A 700 -8.99 -32.43 50.44
N GLY A 701 -7.83 -32.48 49.82
CA GLY A 701 -7.32 -33.74 49.26
C GLY A 701 -6.00 -33.65 48.51
N PRO A 702 -5.49 -34.77 47.99
CA PRO A 702 -4.24 -34.78 47.20
C PRO A 702 -4.38 -33.90 45.97
N ILE A 703 -3.34 -33.11 45.74
CA ILE A 703 -3.29 -32.20 44.63
C ILE A 703 -3.23 -33.00 43.34
N MET A 704 -4.17 -32.80 42.43
CA MET A 704 -4.04 -33.16 41.05
C MET A 704 -3.13 -32.11 40.41
N THR A 705 -1.91 -32.44 40.10
CA THR A 705 -1.00 -31.56 39.32
C THR A 705 -1.47 -31.48 37.88
N ALA A 706 -1.12 -30.39 37.18
CA ALA A 706 -1.46 -30.22 35.78
C ALA A 706 -0.91 -31.38 34.87
N GLU A 707 0.14 -32.07 35.29
CA GLU A 707 0.62 -33.33 34.69
C GLU A 707 -0.38 -34.49 34.73
N MET A 708 -1.33 -34.48 35.68
CA MET A 708 -2.32 -35.54 35.83
C MET A 708 -3.59 -35.34 35.01
N LEU A 709 -3.73 -34.20 34.40
CA LEU A 709 -4.76 -33.98 33.39
C LEU A 709 -4.09 -34.04 31.99
N PRO A 710 -4.14 -35.20 31.36
CA PRO A 710 -3.69 -35.24 29.96
C PRO A 710 -4.52 -34.22 29.20
N LEU A 711 -3.84 -33.38 28.44
CA LEU A 711 -4.53 -32.55 27.47
C LEU A 711 -5.46 -33.47 26.68
N PRO A 712 -6.77 -33.19 26.57
CA PRO A 712 -7.65 -34.01 25.77
C PRO A 712 -6.97 -34.19 24.41
N PRO A 713 -6.85 -35.40 23.88
CA PRO A 713 -6.31 -35.63 22.57
C PRO A 713 -7.09 -34.71 21.62
N LEU A 714 -6.38 -33.97 20.83
CA LEU A 714 -7.01 -33.36 19.66
C LEU A 714 -7.72 -34.50 18.94
N PRO A 715 -8.96 -34.31 18.46
CA PRO A 715 -9.64 -35.34 17.69
C PRO A 715 -8.66 -35.84 16.64
N ASP A 716 -8.47 -37.16 16.61
CA ASP A 716 -7.50 -37.83 15.75
C ASP A 716 -7.59 -37.27 14.33
N TYR A 717 -6.71 -36.36 13.99
CA TYR A 717 -6.32 -36.16 12.62
C TYR A 717 -5.52 -37.41 12.32
N GLU A 718 -6.07 -38.30 11.51
CA GLU A 718 -5.36 -39.49 11.03
C GLU A 718 -3.96 -39.06 10.59
N GLU A 719 -2.95 -39.52 11.30
CA GLU A 719 -1.56 -39.59 10.86
C GLU A 719 -1.47 -40.45 9.61
N GLY A 720 -2.08 -40.05 8.56
CA GLY A 720 -2.18 -40.74 7.30
C GLY A 720 -1.31 -40.14 6.23
N MET A 721 -0.10 -39.64 6.54
CA MET A 721 0.87 -39.28 5.51
C MET A 721 2.32 -39.16 6.03
N GLU A 722 2.78 -40.14 6.79
CA GLU A 722 4.22 -40.39 6.95
C GLU A 722 4.60 -41.82 6.46
N THR A 723 4.20 -42.19 5.29
CA THR A 723 4.91 -43.24 4.55
C THR A 723 5.13 -42.67 3.15
N GLY A 724 6.40 -42.47 2.82
CA GLY A 724 6.81 -42.04 1.50
C GLY A 724 6.40 -43.07 0.44
N VAL A 725 5.20 -42.92 -0.08
CA VAL A 725 4.78 -43.58 -1.32
C VAL A 725 5.19 -42.64 -2.45
N PRO A 726 5.95 -43.12 -3.44
CA PRO A 726 6.28 -42.32 -4.61
C PRO A 726 4.99 -41.90 -5.32
N LEU A 727 4.97 -40.66 -5.79
CA LEU A 727 3.83 -40.00 -6.47
C LEU A 727 3.33 -40.68 -7.76
N GLU A 728 3.91 -41.83 -8.14
CA GLU A 728 3.55 -42.58 -9.36
C GLU A 728 2.39 -43.55 -9.19
N ASP A 729 1.99 -43.94 -7.98
CA ASP A 729 1.00 -44.97 -7.73
C ASP A 729 -0.33 -44.47 -7.11
N VAL A 730 -0.63 -43.20 -7.14
CA VAL A 730 -1.94 -42.70 -6.73
C VAL A 730 -2.92 -42.83 -7.87
N PRO A 731 -3.95 -43.69 -7.77
CA PRO A 731 -4.99 -43.76 -8.80
C PRO A 731 -5.68 -42.38 -8.88
N LYS A 732 -5.72 -41.76 -10.06
CA LYS A 732 -6.52 -40.58 -10.33
C LYS A 732 -7.99 -40.93 -10.09
N THR A 733 -8.49 -40.69 -8.90
CA THR A 733 -9.92 -40.77 -8.64
C THR A 733 -10.55 -39.51 -9.23
N THR A 734 -11.28 -39.72 -10.30
CA THR A 734 -12.20 -38.75 -10.88
C THR A 734 -13.28 -38.44 -9.86
N PRO A 735 -13.66 -37.17 -9.67
CA PRO A 735 -14.78 -36.83 -8.79
C PRO A 735 -16.08 -37.46 -9.32
N PRO A 736 -17.00 -37.93 -8.48
CA PRO A 736 -18.23 -38.56 -8.89
C PRO A 736 -19.13 -37.57 -9.63
N GLY A 737 -19.38 -37.81 -10.93
CA GLY A 737 -20.36 -37.06 -11.69
C GLY A 737 -19.90 -36.58 -13.07
N GLY A 738 -19.64 -37.51 -13.98
CA GLY A 738 -19.44 -37.18 -15.40
C GLY A 738 -18.85 -38.38 -16.18
N GLU A 739 -19.67 -39.17 -16.73
CA GLU A 739 -19.22 -40.16 -17.74
C GLU A 739 -18.85 -39.43 -19.05
N PRO A 740 -17.72 -39.79 -19.69
CA PRO A 740 -17.38 -39.20 -20.98
C PRO A 740 -18.28 -39.70 -22.10
N VAL A 741 -18.91 -38.81 -22.80
CA VAL A 741 -19.69 -39.09 -23.99
C VAL A 741 -18.73 -39.22 -25.17
N ARG A 742 -18.80 -40.32 -25.89
CA ARG A 742 -18.04 -40.54 -27.14
C ARG A 742 -18.84 -39.97 -28.32
N LEU A 743 -18.23 -39.06 -29.05
CA LEU A 743 -18.70 -38.64 -30.35
C LEU A 743 -18.14 -39.58 -31.43
N GLY A 744 -18.89 -39.77 -32.52
CA GLY A 744 -18.66 -40.83 -33.49
C GLY A 744 -17.40 -40.81 -34.37
N ASP A 745 -16.43 -39.96 -34.02
CA ASP A 745 -15.13 -39.85 -34.69
C ASP A 745 -13.92 -40.30 -33.80
N GLY A 746 -14.21 -40.82 -32.62
CA GLY A 746 -13.16 -41.36 -31.75
C GLY A 746 -12.45 -40.33 -30.85
N THR A 747 -12.91 -39.06 -30.82
CA THR A 747 -12.36 -38.03 -29.89
C THR A 747 -13.27 -37.86 -28.68
N THR A 748 -12.66 -37.72 -27.50
CA THR A 748 -13.34 -37.42 -26.23
C THR A 748 -13.41 -35.92 -26.00
N ALA A 749 -14.60 -35.37 -25.86
CA ALA A 749 -14.83 -34.00 -25.45
C ALA A 749 -15.57 -33.97 -24.10
N THR A 750 -15.09 -33.16 -23.17
CA THR A 750 -15.80 -32.82 -21.92
C THR A 750 -16.66 -31.57 -22.14
N GLU A 751 -17.95 -31.72 -21.96
CA GLU A 751 -18.88 -30.57 -21.99
C GLU A 751 -18.61 -29.65 -20.76
N PRO A 752 -18.65 -28.31 -20.93
CA PRO A 752 -18.60 -27.40 -19.81
C PRO A 752 -19.87 -27.50 -18.97
N MET A 753 -19.73 -27.53 -17.66
CA MET A 753 -20.83 -27.50 -16.69
C MET A 753 -21.80 -26.36 -17.02
N ARG A 754 -23.04 -26.70 -17.24
CA ARG A 754 -24.16 -25.75 -17.33
C ARG A 754 -24.29 -25.06 -15.98
N SER A 755 -24.27 -23.75 -15.99
CA SER A 755 -24.65 -22.92 -14.88
C SER A 755 -26.04 -23.30 -14.35
N TYR A 756 -26.11 -23.67 -13.09
CA TYR A 756 -27.33 -23.95 -12.37
C TYR A 756 -28.02 -22.61 -12.09
N THR A 757 -29.07 -22.30 -12.81
CA THR A 757 -30.02 -21.27 -12.44
C THR A 757 -31.03 -21.88 -11.45
N PRO A 758 -31.16 -21.37 -10.23
CA PRO A 758 -32.17 -21.84 -9.30
C PRO A 758 -33.53 -21.39 -9.80
N SER A 759 -34.40 -22.35 -10.16
CA SER A 759 -35.78 -22.14 -10.46
C SER A 759 -36.58 -22.08 -9.16
N SER A 760 -37.31 -20.99 -9.02
CA SER A 760 -38.47 -20.73 -8.18
C SER A 760 -38.24 -20.55 -6.65
N PRO A 761 -38.75 -19.45 -6.09
CA PRO A 761 -38.67 -19.18 -4.68
C PRO A 761 -39.62 -20.04 -3.86
N ILE A 762 -39.15 -20.57 -2.77
CA ILE A 762 -39.94 -21.19 -1.70
C ILE A 762 -40.89 -20.13 -1.15
N PRO A 763 -42.18 -20.38 -0.94
CA PRO A 763 -43.09 -19.39 -0.36
C PRO A 763 -42.73 -19.13 1.10
N ALA A 764 -42.59 -17.84 1.46
CA ALA A 764 -42.37 -17.37 2.81
C ALA A 764 -43.51 -17.79 3.77
N PRO A 765 -43.23 -18.09 5.03
CA PRO A 765 -44.26 -18.32 6.03
C PRO A 765 -45.00 -17.02 6.34
N SER A 766 -46.34 -17.11 6.36
CA SER A 766 -47.24 -16.02 6.66
C SER A 766 -46.98 -15.39 8.03
N ALA A 767 -46.85 -14.06 8.05
CA ALA A 767 -46.74 -13.25 9.24
C ALA A 767 -48.01 -13.27 10.12
N PRO A 768 -47.93 -13.18 11.44
CA PRO A 768 -49.06 -13.02 12.33
C PRO A 768 -49.69 -11.61 12.18
N PRO A 769 -50.97 -11.41 12.50
CA PRO A 769 -51.64 -10.15 12.27
C PRO A 769 -51.16 -9.01 13.13
N SER A 770 -50.84 -7.88 12.49
CA SER A 770 -50.45 -6.62 13.07
C SER A 770 -51.58 -6.02 13.94
N ALA A 771 -51.29 -5.74 15.21
CA ALA A 771 -52.17 -4.93 16.06
C ALA A 771 -52.05 -3.45 15.65
N ALA A 772 -53.16 -2.80 15.47
CA ALA A 772 -53.30 -1.41 15.05
C ALA A 772 -52.69 -0.43 16.07
N ALA A 773 -51.81 0.46 15.57
CA ALA A 773 -51.31 1.60 16.33
C ALA A 773 -52.31 2.76 16.26
N PRO A 774 -52.48 3.56 17.36
CA PRO A 774 -53.35 4.72 17.33
C PRO A 774 -52.71 5.92 16.59
N SER A 775 -53.52 6.66 15.86
CA SER A 775 -53.23 7.90 15.14
C SER A 775 -52.67 8.99 16.09
N PRO A 776 -51.69 9.79 15.70
CA PRO A 776 -51.25 10.94 16.46
C PRO A 776 -52.22 12.12 16.30
N ALA A 777 -52.59 12.72 17.45
CA ALA A 777 -53.37 13.94 17.53
C ALA A 777 -52.54 15.15 17.00
N ALA A 778 -53.28 16.06 16.33
CA ALA A 778 -52.78 17.27 15.76
C ALA A 778 -52.29 18.25 16.87
N VAL A 779 -51.06 18.70 16.79
CA VAL A 779 -50.50 19.78 17.61
C VAL A 779 -50.59 21.08 16.82
N ALA A 780 -51.23 22.10 17.41
CA ALA A 780 -51.38 23.43 16.87
C ALA A 780 -50.07 24.21 16.84
N PRO A 781 -49.86 25.15 15.91
CA PRO A 781 -48.59 25.89 15.77
C PRO A 781 -48.39 26.95 16.86
N VAL A 782 -47.19 26.98 17.43
CA VAL A 782 -46.72 28.01 18.35
C VAL A 782 -46.25 29.23 17.53
N PRO A 783 -46.58 30.50 17.89
CA PRO A 783 -46.18 31.68 17.14
C PRO A 783 -44.70 32.00 17.31
N ALA A 784 -44.06 32.39 16.23
CA ALA A 784 -42.66 32.78 16.14
C ALA A 784 -42.37 34.04 16.98
N SER A 785 -41.39 33.98 17.89
CA SER A 785 -40.78 35.10 18.55
C SER A 785 -39.75 35.78 17.67
N ARG A 786 -39.84 37.13 17.62
CA ARG A 786 -38.93 38.04 16.90
C ARG A 786 -37.50 37.98 17.48
N PRO A 787 -36.45 38.15 16.67
CA PRO A 787 -35.08 38.25 17.18
C PRO A 787 -34.84 39.59 17.85
N SER A 788 -34.20 39.57 19.03
CA SER A 788 -33.71 40.71 19.76
C SER A 788 -32.45 41.26 19.11
N ALA A 789 -32.31 42.57 19.07
CA ALA A 789 -31.15 43.30 18.56
C ALA A 789 -29.91 43.10 19.47
N PRO A 790 -28.66 43.19 18.92
CA PRO A 790 -27.46 43.09 19.70
C PRO A 790 -27.20 44.34 20.55
N PRO A 791 -26.55 44.23 21.71
CA PRO A 791 -26.15 45.40 22.51
C PRO A 791 -24.89 46.06 21.94
N ALA A 792 -24.83 47.37 22.16
CA ALA A 792 -23.81 48.29 21.66
C ALA A 792 -22.42 48.08 22.29
N ASP A 793 -21.40 48.50 21.54
CA ASP A 793 -19.98 48.55 21.81
C ASP A 793 -19.58 49.09 23.19
N GLU A 794 -18.71 48.35 23.89
CA GLU A 794 -17.83 48.91 24.92
C GLU A 794 -16.42 49.14 24.31
N PRO A 795 -15.76 50.26 24.63
CA PRO A 795 -14.47 50.59 24.03
C PRO A 795 -13.31 49.83 24.69
N ALA A 796 -12.33 49.46 23.85
CA ALA A 796 -11.10 48.82 24.25
C ALA A 796 -10.21 49.71 25.12
N PRO A 797 -9.45 49.13 26.09
CA PRO A 797 -8.48 49.88 26.88
C PRO A 797 -7.17 50.13 26.12
N GLU A 798 -6.65 51.34 26.25
CA GLU A 798 -5.36 51.81 25.74
C GLU A 798 -4.18 51.07 26.37
N PRO A 799 -3.06 50.92 25.64
CA PRO A 799 -1.85 50.29 26.18
C PRO A 799 -1.06 51.25 27.04
N THR A 800 -0.81 50.90 28.28
CA THR A 800 0.10 51.53 29.24
C THR A 800 1.54 51.45 28.76
N ARG A 801 2.16 52.64 28.62
CA ARG A 801 3.59 52.84 28.42
C ARG A 801 4.35 52.61 29.72
N GLU A 802 5.35 51.74 29.73
CA GLU A 802 6.41 51.71 30.75
C GLU A 802 7.57 52.65 30.38
N PRO A 803 8.25 53.24 31.39
CA PRO A 803 9.23 54.30 31.14
C PRO A 803 10.63 53.74 30.87
N VAL A 804 11.30 54.44 29.97
CA VAL A 804 12.71 54.35 29.63
C VAL A 804 13.56 54.76 30.86
N ARG A 805 14.56 53.93 31.22
CA ARG A 805 15.71 54.38 32.05
C ARG A 805 16.96 54.42 31.20
N GLU A 806 17.49 55.65 31.07
CA GLU A 806 18.86 55.96 30.66
C GLU A 806 19.89 55.43 31.67
N GLY A 807 21.05 55.02 31.20
CA GLY A 807 22.15 54.74 32.07
C GLY A 807 23.40 54.20 31.37
N THR A 808 24.15 55.10 30.77
CA THR A 808 25.62 55.26 30.74
C THR A 808 26.53 54.19 30.17
N ALA A 809 27.24 54.65 29.16
CA ALA A 809 28.44 54.08 28.51
C ALA A 809 29.59 53.71 29.46
N ARG A 810 30.26 52.62 29.12
CA ARG A 810 31.74 52.58 29.27
C ARG A 810 32.39 51.66 28.24
N GLU A 811 33.34 52.21 27.54
CA GLU A 811 34.37 51.69 26.70
C GLU A 811 35.13 50.53 27.36
N ALA A 812 35.54 49.52 26.62
CA ALA A 812 36.96 49.07 26.49
C ALA A 812 37.10 47.76 25.69
N ALA A 813 37.86 47.88 24.63
CA ALA A 813 38.99 47.08 24.22
C ALA A 813 38.74 45.62 23.71
N SER A 814 38.97 45.50 22.42
CA SER A 814 39.41 44.26 21.74
C SER A 814 40.77 43.78 22.32
N PRO A 815 41.08 42.52 22.23
CA PRO A 815 42.30 42.13 21.52
C PRO A 815 42.16 41.05 20.44
N ASP A 816 43.02 41.21 19.48
CA ASP A 816 43.35 40.49 18.28
C ASP A 816 43.96 39.08 18.47
N PRO A 817 44.26 38.32 17.41
CA PRO A 817 44.13 36.88 17.31
C PRO A 817 45.44 36.14 17.55
N ALA A 818 45.38 34.84 17.85
CA ALA A 818 46.53 33.97 17.94
C ALA A 818 46.49 32.84 16.88
N PRO A 819 47.61 32.30 16.46
CA PRO A 819 47.83 31.76 15.12
C PRO A 819 47.69 30.25 15.00
N SER A 820 47.54 29.84 13.75
CA SER A 820 47.52 28.45 13.24
C SER A 820 48.87 27.71 13.51
N PRO A 821 48.86 26.42 13.69
CA PRO A 821 50.03 25.58 13.49
C PRO A 821 50.01 24.84 12.14
N THR A 822 51.15 24.95 11.48
CA THR A 822 51.58 24.29 10.28
C THR A 822 51.85 22.77 10.46
N PRO A 823 51.86 21.98 9.39
CA PRO A 823 52.02 20.52 9.44
C PRO A 823 53.47 20.05 9.36
N SER A 824 53.75 18.88 9.84
CA SER A 824 55.01 18.17 9.60
C SER A 824 54.83 16.67 9.36
N PRO A 825 55.80 16.01 8.70
CA PRO A 825 55.50 15.08 7.62
C PRO A 825 55.84 13.59 7.92
N GLY A 826 55.27 12.71 7.11
CA GLY A 826 55.87 11.53 6.57
C GLY A 826 56.22 10.35 7.48
N LEU A 827 55.71 9.20 7.05
CA LEU A 827 56.47 8.00 6.74
C LEU A 827 55.54 6.86 6.30
N ARG A 828 55.79 6.40 5.07
CA ARG A 828 55.38 5.09 4.59
C ARG A 828 56.38 4.01 5.05
N PRO A 829 56.07 2.72 4.95
CA PRO A 829 55.55 2.04 3.79
C PRO A 829 54.13 1.48 3.95
#